data_68e0e8b86342872cda5f673c0813b9ef
#
_entry.id   68e0e8b86342872cda5f673c0813b9ef
#
_cell.length_a   1.000
_cell.length_b   1.000
_cell.length_c   1.000
_cell.angle_alpha   90.00
_cell.angle_beta   90.00
_cell.angle_gamma   90.00
#
_symmetry.space_group_name_H-M   'P 1'
#
loop_
_entity.id
_entity.type
_entity.pdbx_description
1 polymer ?
#
loop_
_entity_poly.entity_id
_entity_poly.type
_entity_poly.pdbx_seq_one_letter_code
_entity_poly.pdbx_strand_id
1 'polypeptide(L)'
;MDILQNKVKNYVGKIIWNKIEIPQYIRDSLNPLKPLRHYQVECLRTIRAYFELYDEKEFNPNLLFHMATGSGKTLIMAGIILYLYQKGYRNFLFFVHLDNIISKTKENFLNKNSSKYLFAPSIRIDQKNVEINVVKNFEESREDSINICFSSIQKLHSDFTTPKENSLTFESFTDKGVVLISDEAHHLNAETKNGKKLTEDEIVDIHTWEGIINKIFKTPNRENRGNVLLEFTATEDLNNKYIADKYENKILFDYPLKAFRQDKYSKEISVVQTDSDVEVMALQAMILSQYKKHLFANIGVNAKPVVLFKSKTKKDNKYIHNKLLLSLESLDPTKILSIQFSATRHVKAAINYFATIDSSFASLISELKQDFNEAHSLLVDTDNKLSDEQKKLLNTLEEQNNGKRAIYAVDMLNEGWDVLNLFDIVRLYDTRDGNYTKDGYVVGKTTMQEAQLIGRGARYYPFTDNVATNPIDRRKYDADITNPLRAIETVHYHSRRNPDYIRELKTALVKTGALDSECQIIEVKLKDDFKKSSLYLNGYVFYNELIKEPSFKDIASIANLNSHLKVRIGTGKMDQSEIMAEDEDLSVGMSSSYFTIKLKELGNNVVRTALNKFETFKFEKLKAYFPNLKSITEFITSEDFLGNIKVDVVSDILQLNQSQRLNVAMKAIKQIEPILLKDGITQRGSCEFKAHTVKSVFKDHMLKISIEENSDKQIGKSMQASKDIEFNMDIANTSWHAYQDCFGSSEEKYLVKYIESIYAKLTEKYENIYLIRNECDLKLYSFDNGDVFEPDYVLFMKQKKGNGRFDSIQFFIEPKGEHLRKKDKWKEDFLLSLKNRAKLSFSTNTNDYVIWGLPFYTESQKGLFINAIEDII
;
A
#
# COMPACT_ATOMS: atom_id res chain seq x y z
N MET A 1 -22.04 4.56 -13.35
CA MET A 1 -21.28 5.53 -14.16
C MET A 1 -20.23 4.77 -14.92
N ASP A 2 -20.23 4.83 -16.24
CA ASP A 2 -19.21 4.16 -17.07
C ASP A 2 -18.10 5.16 -17.41
N ILE A 3 -17.12 5.27 -16.50
CA ILE A 3 -16.02 6.23 -16.59
C ILE A 3 -15.07 5.91 -17.75
N LEU A 4 -14.35 6.92 -18.25
CA LEU A 4 -13.41 6.77 -19.37
C LEU A 4 -12.40 5.63 -19.16
N GLN A 5 -11.93 5.41 -17.93
CA GLN A 5 -11.07 4.27 -17.58
C GLN A 5 -11.65 2.92 -18.04
N ASN A 6 -12.93 2.68 -17.76
CA ASN A 6 -13.60 1.44 -18.13
C ASN A 6 -13.76 1.33 -19.64
N LYS A 7 -14.10 2.44 -20.32
CA LYS A 7 -14.21 2.49 -21.79
C LYS A 7 -12.89 2.12 -22.44
N VAL A 8 -11.77 2.69 -21.99
CA VAL A 8 -10.43 2.37 -22.48
C VAL A 8 -10.07 0.89 -22.21
N LYS A 9 -10.35 0.38 -21.00
CA LYS A 9 -10.09 -1.03 -20.64
C LYS A 9 -10.89 -1.99 -21.53
N ASN A 10 -12.17 -1.70 -21.73
CA ASN A 10 -13.08 -2.52 -22.54
C ASN A 10 -12.66 -2.51 -24.02
N TYR A 11 -12.31 -1.32 -24.54
CA TYR A 11 -11.85 -1.14 -25.93
C TYR A 11 -10.57 -1.95 -26.21
N VAL A 12 -9.58 -1.86 -25.34
CA VAL A 12 -8.31 -2.57 -25.46
C VAL A 12 -8.49 -4.09 -25.26
N GLY A 13 -9.41 -4.49 -24.40
CA GLY A 13 -9.66 -5.89 -24.07
C GLY A 13 -8.65 -6.48 -23.08
N LYS A 14 -9.10 -7.43 -22.27
CA LYS A 14 -8.33 -7.98 -21.12
C LYS A 14 -6.97 -8.60 -21.51
N ILE A 15 -6.89 -9.26 -22.67
CA ILE A 15 -5.65 -9.94 -23.11
C ILE A 15 -4.55 -8.94 -23.44
N ILE A 16 -4.89 -7.86 -24.17
CA ILE A 16 -3.94 -6.81 -24.54
C ILE A 16 -3.60 -5.98 -23.30
N TRP A 17 -4.62 -5.65 -22.48
CA TRP A 17 -4.43 -4.88 -21.25
C TRP A 17 -3.34 -5.46 -20.36
N ASN A 18 -3.33 -6.76 -20.13
CA ASN A 18 -2.35 -7.44 -19.30
C ASN A 18 -0.92 -7.42 -19.86
N LYS A 19 -0.76 -7.16 -21.16
CA LYS A 19 0.53 -7.06 -21.84
C LYS A 19 1.08 -5.63 -21.91
N ILE A 20 0.28 -4.61 -21.53
CA ILE A 20 0.75 -3.23 -21.53
C ILE A 20 1.69 -3.03 -20.34
N GLU A 21 2.96 -2.87 -20.62
CA GLU A 21 3.97 -2.57 -19.60
C GLU A 21 4.25 -1.07 -19.53
N ILE A 22 4.71 -0.58 -18.39
CA ILE A 22 5.22 0.77 -18.29
C ILE A 22 6.57 0.83 -18.99
N PRO A 23 6.80 1.82 -19.89
CA PRO A 23 8.09 1.99 -20.55
C PRO A 23 9.24 2.05 -19.54
N GLN A 24 10.32 1.32 -19.83
CA GLN A 24 11.47 1.18 -18.93
C GLN A 24 12.11 2.53 -18.60
N TYR A 25 12.18 3.46 -19.58
CA TYR A 25 12.74 4.81 -19.35
C TYR A 25 12.00 5.59 -18.26
N ILE A 26 10.69 5.36 -18.04
CA ILE A 26 9.94 5.99 -16.95
C ILE A 26 10.40 5.43 -15.61
N ARG A 27 10.55 4.10 -15.51
CA ARG A 27 11.04 3.45 -14.27
C ARG A 27 12.46 3.90 -13.92
N ASP A 28 13.33 3.98 -14.93
CA ASP A 28 14.73 4.33 -14.75
C ASP A 28 14.95 5.82 -14.46
N SER A 29 14.02 6.68 -14.90
CA SER A 29 14.08 8.13 -14.70
C SER A 29 13.33 8.64 -13.47
N LEU A 30 12.49 7.80 -12.84
CA LEU A 30 11.89 8.10 -11.52
C LEU A 30 12.86 7.71 -10.40
N ASN A 31 12.67 8.31 -9.22
CA ASN A 31 13.53 8.09 -8.06
C ASN A 31 13.50 6.60 -7.63
N PRO A 32 14.61 5.87 -7.67
CA PRO A 32 14.68 4.45 -7.34
C PRO A 32 14.34 4.15 -5.88
N LEU A 33 14.44 5.13 -4.97
CA LEU A 33 14.03 5.00 -3.58
C LEU A 33 12.51 5.10 -3.39
N LYS A 34 11.76 5.40 -4.47
CA LYS A 34 10.30 5.51 -4.47
C LYS A 34 9.68 4.55 -5.51
N PRO A 35 9.75 3.25 -5.27
CA PRO A 35 9.20 2.27 -6.20
C PRO A 35 7.70 2.51 -6.42
N LEU A 36 7.27 2.37 -7.69
CA LEU A 36 5.86 2.54 -8.04
C LEU A 36 5.01 1.45 -7.40
N ARG A 37 3.95 1.86 -6.73
CA ARG A 37 2.92 0.97 -6.19
C ARG A 37 2.04 0.41 -7.30
N HIS A 38 1.34 -0.71 -7.05
CA HIS A 38 0.55 -1.39 -8.08
C HIS A 38 -0.48 -0.47 -8.77
N TYR A 39 -1.20 0.36 -8.02
CA TYR A 39 -2.17 1.29 -8.59
C TYR A 39 -1.51 2.43 -9.39
N GLN A 40 -0.27 2.83 -9.04
CA GLN A 40 0.50 3.81 -9.81
C GLN A 40 0.97 3.21 -11.14
N VAL A 41 1.37 1.93 -11.11
CA VAL A 41 1.63 1.15 -12.33
C VAL A 41 0.38 1.09 -13.19
N GLU A 42 -0.77 0.80 -12.61
CA GLU A 42 -2.05 0.74 -13.32
C GLU A 42 -2.45 2.10 -13.90
N CYS A 43 -2.22 3.19 -13.18
CA CYS A 43 -2.45 4.55 -13.68
C CYS A 43 -1.61 4.85 -14.94
N LEU A 44 -0.31 4.60 -14.89
CA LEU A 44 0.58 4.82 -16.03
C LEU A 44 0.27 3.87 -17.20
N ARG A 45 -0.18 2.63 -16.92
CA ARG A 45 -0.70 1.71 -17.93
C ARG A 45 -1.93 2.28 -18.63
N THR A 46 -2.86 2.84 -17.86
CA THR A 46 -4.10 3.42 -18.40
C THR A 46 -3.80 4.61 -19.31
N ILE A 47 -2.86 5.46 -18.93
CA ILE A 47 -2.39 6.57 -19.77
C ILE A 47 -1.80 6.07 -21.08
N ARG A 48 -0.92 5.09 -21.00
CA ARG A 48 -0.33 4.50 -22.19
C ARG A 48 -1.39 3.89 -23.11
N ALA A 49 -2.35 3.15 -22.55
CA ALA A 49 -3.47 2.59 -23.29
C ALA A 49 -4.30 3.66 -23.99
N TYR A 50 -4.60 4.76 -23.28
CA TYR A 50 -5.35 5.88 -23.82
C TYR A 50 -4.65 6.54 -25.02
N PHE A 51 -3.37 6.87 -24.88
CA PHE A 51 -2.65 7.59 -25.94
C PHE A 51 -2.23 6.70 -27.12
N GLU A 52 -1.97 5.41 -26.89
CA GLU A 52 -1.43 4.52 -27.92
C GLU A 52 -2.48 3.58 -28.56
N LEU A 53 -3.50 3.16 -27.83
CA LEU A 53 -4.40 2.08 -28.25
C LEU A 53 -5.87 2.49 -28.35
N TYR A 54 -6.27 3.61 -27.76
CA TYR A 54 -7.66 4.08 -27.76
C TYR A 54 -7.90 5.05 -28.91
N ASP A 55 -8.64 4.63 -29.94
CA ASP A 55 -8.81 5.42 -31.17
C ASP A 55 -9.87 6.53 -31.03
N GLU A 56 -10.77 6.42 -30.06
CA GLU A 56 -11.83 7.42 -29.81
C GLU A 56 -11.36 8.61 -28.94
N LYS A 57 -10.04 8.83 -28.82
CA LYS A 57 -9.48 9.94 -28.04
C LYS A 57 -9.73 11.28 -28.72
N GLU A 58 -9.98 12.28 -27.87
CA GLU A 58 -10.13 13.67 -28.34
C GLU A 58 -8.80 14.24 -28.84
N PHE A 59 -8.85 15.21 -29.78
CA PHE A 59 -7.66 15.93 -30.25
C PHE A 59 -7.01 16.72 -29.13
N ASN A 60 -7.80 17.42 -28.30
CA ASN A 60 -7.40 18.07 -27.06
C ASN A 60 -7.96 17.28 -25.87
N PRO A 61 -7.26 16.27 -25.32
CA PRO A 61 -7.79 15.49 -24.24
C PRO A 61 -7.78 16.24 -22.90
N ASN A 62 -8.93 16.24 -22.23
CA ASN A 62 -9.09 16.68 -20.85
C ASN A 62 -9.30 15.44 -19.96
N LEU A 63 -8.32 15.13 -19.11
CA LEU A 63 -8.23 13.87 -18.37
C LEU A 63 -8.19 14.13 -16.86
N LEU A 64 -9.13 13.53 -16.12
CA LEU A 64 -9.20 13.61 -14.68
C LEU A 64 -8.60 12.35 -14.02
N PHE A 65 -7.74 12.59 -13.04
CA PHE A 65 -7.16 11.59 -12.14
C PHE A 65 -7.73 11.80 -10.74
N HIS A 66 -8.75 11.03 -10.40
CA HIS A 66 -9.31 11.03 -9.06
C HIS A 66 -8.53 10.05 -8.19
N MET A 67 -7.68 10.59 -7.31
CA MET A 67 -6.74 9.79 -6.53
C MET A 67 -6.66 10.27 -5.09
N ALA A 68 -6.68 9.34 -4.14
CA ALA A 68 -6.61 9.62 -2.71
C ALA A 68 -5.46 10.57 -2.32
N THR A 69 -5.67 11.35 -1.27
CA THR A 69 -4.59 12.12 -0.65
C THR A 69 -3.52 11.17 -0.12
N GLY A 70 -2.24 11.44 -0.41
CA GLY A 70 -1.13 10.55 -0.02
C GLY A 70 -0.88 9.36 -0.96
N SER A 71 -1.66 9.21 -2.03
CA SER A 71 -1.44 8.17 -3.06
C SER A 71 -0.24 8.44 -3.97
N GLY A 72 0.45 9.57 -3.81
CA GLY A 72 1.61 9.94 -4.63
C GLY A 72 1.23 10.53 -5.99
N LYS A 73 0.17 11.33 -6.06
CA LYS A 73 -0.25 12.07 -7.27
C LYS A 73 0.93 12.76 -7.96
N THR A 74 1.78 13.44 -7.17
CA THR A 74 2.94 14.17 -7.71
C THR A 74 3.97 13.24 -8.39
N LEU A 75 4.13 12.00 -7.91
CA LEU A 75 4.99 11.00 -8.56
C LEU A 75 4.38 10.54 -9.91
N ILE A 76 3.06 10.39 -9.95
CA ILE A 76 2.34 10.09 -11.19
C ILE A 76 2.47 11.25 -12.18
N MET A 77 2.32 12.51 -11.74
CA MET A 77 2.55 13.68 -12.58
C MET A 77 3.96 13.64 -13.20
N ALA A 78 4.99 13.33 -12.40
CA ALA A 78 6.35 13.18 -12.90
C ALA A 78 6.46 12.09 -13.97
N GLY A 79 5.86 10.91 -13.74
CA GLY A 79 5.82 9.82 -14.71
C GLY A 79 5.09 10.18 -16.01
N ILE A 80 3.99 10.93 -15.92
CA ILE A 80 3.24 11.40 -17.09
C ILE A 80 4.03 12.46 -17.86
N ILE A 81 4.73 13.36 -17.18
CA ILE A 81 5.61 14.35 -17.84
C ILE A 81 6.69 13.64 -18.66
N LEU A 82 7.35 12.60 -18.09
CA LEU A 82 8.34 11.80 -18.82
C LEU A 82 7.72 11.12 -20.06
N TYR A 83 6.51 10.55 -19.90
CA TYR A 83 5.78 9.89 -20.97
C TYR A 83 5.43 10.88 -22.10
N LEU A 84 4.84 12.03 -21.77
CA LEU A 84 4.44 13.03 -22.76
C LEU A 84 5.65 13.72 -23.41
N TYR A 85 6.77 13.86 -22.69
CA TYR A 85 8.02 14.34 -23.28
C TYR A 85 8.50 13.39 -24.40
N GLN A 86 8.48 12.08 -24.15
CA GLN A 86 8.82 11.09 -25.18
C GLN A 86 7.83 11.12 -26.37
N LYS A 87 6.56 11.47 -26.12
CA LYS A 87 5.56 11.70 -27.16
C LYS A 87 5.75 13.04 -27.91
N GLY A 88 6.77 13.82 -27.56
CA GLY A 88 7.17 15.05 -28.26
C GLY A 88 6.68 16.34 -27.62
N TYR A 89 5.95 16.31 -26.50
CA TYR A 89 5.65 17.55 -25.75
C TYR A 89 6.91 18.10 -25.08
N ARG A 90 7.05 19.41 -25.09
CA ARG A 90 8.22 20.09 -24.48
C ARG A 90 7.81 21.08 -23.39
N ASN A 91 6.61 21.63 -23.46
CA ASN A 91 6.13 22.73 -22.63
C ASN A 91 5.04 22.22 -21.66
N PHE A 92 5.25 22.42 -20.37
CA PHE A 92 4.37 21.97 -19.30
C PHE A 92 4.01 23.19 -18.42
N LEU A 93 2.73 23.47 -18.26
CA LEU A 93 2.22 24.48 -17.34
C LEU A 93 1.63 23.79 -16.11
N PHE A 94 2.32 23.86 -14.99
CA PHE A 94 1.82 23.40 -13.70
C PHE A 94 1.16 24.55 -12.95
N PHE A 95 -0.08 24.37 -12.55
CA PHE A 95 -0.80 25.42 -11.83
C PHE A 95 -1.71 24.86 -10.71
N VAL A 96 -1.84 25.67 -9.66
CA VAL A 96 -2.64 25.34 -8.46
C VAL A 96 -3.24 26.60 -7.86
N HIS A 97 -4.17 26.42 -6.91
CA HIS A 97 -4.82 27.55 -6.22
C HIS A 97 -3.89 28.27 -5.23
N LEU A 98 -2.98 27.56 -4.54
CA LEU A 98 -2.16 28.10 -3.45
C LEU A 98 -0.66 28.10 -3.78
N ASP A 99 0.03 29.22 -3.52
CA ASP A 99 1.48 29.37 -3.77
C ASP A 99 2.37 28.45 -2.91
N ASN A 100 1.92 28.06 -1.72
CA ASN A 100 2.66 27.11 -0.88
C ASN A 100 2.77 25.72 -1.53
N ILE A 101 1.76 25.29 -2.31
CA ILE A 101 1.79 24.02 -3.05
C ILE A 101 2.80 24.12 -4.21
N ILE A 102 2.89 25.26 -4.87
CA ILE A 102 3.90 25.51 -5.93
C ILE A 102 5.31 25.33 -5.36
N SER A 103 5.58 25.95 -4.21
CA SER A 103 6.92 25.88 -3.59
C SER A 103 7.32 24.45 -3.25
N LYS A 104 6.40 23.66 -2.69
CA LYS A 104 6.61 22.22 -2.40
C LYS A 104 6.81 21.40 -3.67
N THR A 105 5.98 21.65 -4.69
CA THR A 105 6.09 20.91 -5.94
C THR A 105 7.42 21.22 -6.64
N LYS A 106 7.84 22.48 -6.68
CA LYS A 106 9.17 22.87 -7.19
C LYS A 106 10.28 22.14 -6.44
N GLU A 107 10.22 22.06 -5.11
CA GLU A 107 11.22 21.34 -4.32
C GLU A 107 11.27 19.86 -4.69
N ASN A 108 10.11 19.20 -4.81
CA ASN A 108 10.04 17.80 -5.21
C ASN A 108 10.55 17.52 -6.64
N PHE A 109 10.42 18.48 -7.55
CA PHE A 109 10.85 18.36 -8.95
C PHE A 109 12.31 18.75 -9.18
N LEU A 110 12.86 19.66 -8.37
CA LEU A 110 14.12 20.33 -8.68
C LEU A 110 15.23 20.07 -7.66
N ASN A 111 14.90 19.93 -6.37
CA ASN A 111 15.90 19.77 -5.32
C ASN A 111 16.35 18.31 -5.19
N LYS A 112 17.47 17.97 -5.85
CA LYS A 112 18.08 16.63 -5.82
C LYS A 112 18.50 16.17 -4.42
N ASN A 113 18.66 17.08 -3.47
CA ASN A 113 19.02 16.77 -2.08
C ASN A 113 17.79 16.55 -1.17
N SER A 114 16.59 16.82 -1.68
CA SER A 114 15.36 16.59 -0.92
C SER A 114 15.04 15.09 -0.86
N SER A 115 14.68 14.59 0.30
CA SER A 115 14.13 13.22 0.49
C SER A 115 12.85 13.00 -0.34
N LYS A 116 12.20 14.09 -0.76
CA LYS A 116 10.97 14.07 -1.56
C LYS A 116 11.21 14.24 -3.07
N TYR A 117 12.47 14.33 -3.52
CA TYR A 117 12.82 14.43 -4.95
C TYR A 117 12.24 13.23 -5.74
N LEU A 118 11.69 13.52 -6.93
CA LEU A 118 10.86 12.55 -7.67
C LEU A 118 11.60 11.79 -8.77
N PHE A 119 12.74 12.31 -9.23
CA PHE A 119 13.44 11.74 -10.37
C PHE A 119 14.73 11.00 -9.95
N ALA A 120 15.26 10.21 -10.85
CA ALA A 120 16.59 9.67 -10.73
C ALA A 120 17.66 10.80 -10.80
N PRO A 121 18.90 10.57 -10.36
CA PRO A 121 19.96 11.55 -10.45
C PRO A 121 20.20 12.07 -11.88
N SER A 122 19.92 11.25 -12.90
CA SER A 122 19.91 11.62 -14.32
C SER A 122 18.64 11.06 -14.98
N ILE A 123 17.92 11.90 -15.72
CA ILE A 123 16.76 11.51 -16.51
C ILE A 123 17.29 11.10 -17.89
N ARG A 124 16.94 9.89 -18.34
CA ARG A 124 17.35 9.37 -19.66
C ARG A 124 16.15 8.92 -20.47
N ILE A 125 15.94 9.55 -21.62
CA ILE A 125 14.87 9.20 -22.57
C ILE A 125 15.51 9.06 -23.95
N ASP A 126 15.24 7.95 -24.65
CA ASP A 126 15.81 7.65 -25.97
C ASP A 126 17.35 7.81 -26.02
N GLN A 127 18.02 7.29 -24.96
CA GLN A 127 19.48 7.34 -24.75
C GLN A 127 20.08 8.75 -24.57
N LYS A 128 19.25 9.79 -24.53
CA LYS A 128 19.67 11.18 -24.28
C LYS A 128 19.42 11.55 -22.82
N ASN A 129 20.35 12.35 -22.28
CA ASN A 129 20.10 12.98 -20.99
C ASN A 129 19.13 14.15 -21.19
N VAL A 130 18.10 14.20 -20.35
CA VAL A 130 17.06 15.24 -20.39
C VAL A 130 17.11 16.03 -19.09
N GLU A 131 17.08 17.34 -19.17
CA GLU A 131 17.06 18.23 -18.01
C GLU A 131 15.67 18.83 -17.80
N ILE A 132 15.34 19.17 -16.55
CA ILE A 132 14.17 19.96 -16.24
C ILE A 132 14.59 21.42 -16.24
N ASN A 133 14.01 22.18 -17.15
CA ASN A 133 14.22 23.61 -17.29
C ASN A 133 13.00 24.36 -16.75
N VAL A 134 13.20 25.21 -15.73
CA VAL A 134 12.12 26.04 -15.18
C VAL A 134 12.08 27.35 -15.95
N VAL A 135 10.95 27.60 -16.57
CA VAL A 135 10.76 28.80 -17.39
C VAL A 135 9.69 29.72 -16.78
N LYS A 136 9.81 31.03 -17.05
CA LYS A 136 8.78 32.02 -16.68
C LYS A 136 7.71 32.13 -17.77
N ASN A 137 8.11 32.00 -19.03
CA ASN A 137 7.28 31.89 -20.21
C ASN A 137 7.85 30.82 -21.16
N PHE A 138 7.12 30.43 -22.21
CA PHE A 138 7.56 29.36 -23.11
C PHE A 138 8.47 29.85 -24.24
N GLU A 139 8.77 31.12 -24.30
CA GLU A 139 9.79 31.70 -25.18
C GLU A 139 11.23 31.35 -24.71
N GLU A 140 11.39 31.06 -23.40
CA GLU A 140 12.63 30.56 -22.78
C GLU A 140 12.81 29.03 -22.94
N SER A 141 11.91 28.33 -23.66
CA SER A 141 11.92 26.87 -23.77
C SER A 141 13.11 26.34 -24.59
N ARG A 142 13.68 25.23 -24.14
CA ARG A 142 14.69 24.43 -24.80
C ARG A 142 14.13 23.18 -25.43
N GLU A 143 14.54 22.83 -26.63
CA GLU A 143 14.03 21.67 -27.38
C GLU A 143 14.43 20.33 -26.76
N ASP A 144 15.58 20.28 -26.12
CA ASP A 144 16.16 19.08 -25.50
C ASP A 144 15.81 18.92 -24.03
N SER A 145 14.95 19.79 -23.48
CA SER A 145 14.63 19.83 -22.06
C SER A 145 13.12 19.72 -21.81
N ILE A 146 12.75 19.28 -20.61
CA ILE A 146 11.39 19.36 -20.07
C ILE A 146 11.21 20.76 -19.51
N ASN A 147 10.49 21.64 -20.23
CA ASN A 147 10.29 23.02 -19.80
C ASN A 147 9.02 23.10 -18.95
N ILE A 148 9.17 23.50 -17.69
CA ILE A 148 8.04 23.61 -16.75
C ILE A 148 7.87 25.04 -16.30
N CYS A 149 6.70 25.61 -16.57
CA CYS A 149 6.24 26.87 -15.98
C CYS A 149 5.36 26.55 -14.77
N PHE A 150 5.70 27.10 -13.61
CA PHE A 150 4.92 26.95 -12.38
C PHE A 150 4.20 28.26 -12.09
N SER A 151 2.88 28.21 -11.92
CA SER A 151 2.07 29.39 -11.64
C SER A 151 0.94 29.09 -10.65
N SER A 152 0.48 30.11 -9.91
CA SER A 152 -0.82 30.06 -9.27
C SER A 152 -1.91 30.53 -10.21
N ILE A 153 -3.15 30.10 -9.97
CA ILE A 153 -4.30 30.52 -10.79
C ILE A 153 -4.45 32.05 -10.75
N GLN A 154 -4.25 32.66 -9.58
CA GLN A 154 -4.30 34.11 -9.39
C GLN A 154 -3.23 34.83 -10.24
N LYS A 155 -2.02 34.27 -10.27
CA LYS A 155 -0.93 34.83 -11.08
C LYS A 155 -1.22 34.69 -12.56
N LEU A 156 -1.72 33.53 -13.02
CA LEU A 156 -2.15 33.35 -14.41
C LEU A 156 -3.22 34.38 -14.78
N HIS A 157 -4.23 34.57 -13.92
CA HIS A 157 -5.27 35.58 -14.15
C HIS A 157 -4.66 36.97 -14.30
N SER A 158 -3.75 37.38 -13.40
CA SER A 158 -3.05 38.67 -13.48
C SER A 158 -2.22 38.84 -14.76
N ASP A 159 -1.49 37.77 -15.13
CA ASP A 159 -0.62 37.77 -16.30
C ASP A 159 -1.40 37.92 -17.61
N PHE A 160 -2.62 37.34 -17.70
CA PHE A 160 -3.48 37.45 -18.88
C PHE A 160 -4.36 38.73 -18.93
N THR A 161 -4.74 39.28 -17.77
CA THR A 161 -5.54 40.50 -17.70
C THR A 161 -4.70 41.77 -17.74
N THR A 162 -3.50 41.73 -17.17
CA THR A 162 -2.57 42.87 -17.11
C THR A 162 -1.14 42.38 -17.44
N PRO A 163 -0.85 42.13 -18.73
CA PRO A 163 0.43 41.60 -19.14
C PRO A 163 1.61 42.48 -18.69
N LYS A 164 2.60 41.87 -18.07
CA LYS A 164 3.85 42.49 -17.66
C LYS A 164 4.98 41.93 -18.51
N GLU A 165 6.11 42.61 -18.50
CA GLU A 165 7.32 42.13 -19.16
C GLU A 165 7.68 40.73 -18.62
N ASN A 166 7.94 39.77 -19.53
CA ASN A 166 8.18 38.35 -19.24
C ASN A 166 7.03 37.58 -18.58
N SER A 167 5.77 38.05 -18.67
CA SER A 167 4.59 37.29 -18.26
C SER A 167 4.13 36.31 -19.36
N LEU A 168 3.34 35.29 -18.95
CA LEU A 168 2.64 34.42 -19.90
C LEU A 168 1.56 35.19 -20.63
N THR A 169 1.57 35.08 -21.96
CA THR A 169 0.50 35.62 -22.84
C THR A 169 -0.11 34.51 -23.69
N PHE A 170 -1.23 34.78 -24.38
CA PHE A 170 -1.81 33.76 -25.26
C PHE A 170 -0.91 33.39 -26.43
N GLU A 171 -0.07 34.30 -26.88
CA GLU A 171 0.94 34.06 -27.90
C GLU A 171 1.96 33.02 -27.50
N SER A 172 2.30 32.93 -26.20
CA SER A 172 3.23 31.91 -25.66
C SER A 172 2.74 30.46 -25.87
N PHE A 173 1.47 30.27 -26.24
CA PHE A 173 0.85 28.95 -26.48
C PHE A 173 0.59 28.64 -27.95
N THR A 174 0.96 29.53 -28.87
CA THR A 174 0.65 29.38 -30.30
C THR A 174 1.71 28.61 -31.10
N ASP A 175 2.90 28.42 -30.56
CA ASP A 175 4.00 27.76 -31.30
C ASP A 175 3.96 26.25 -31.17
N LYS A 176 3.82 25.72 -29.94
CA LYS A 176 3.92 24.29 -29.61
C LYS A 176 2.73 23.81 -28.78
N GLY A 177 2.44 22.53 -28.89
CA GLY A 177 1.49 21.87 -28.02
C GLY A 177 1.93 21.93 -26.56
N VAL A 178 1.00 22.27 -25.65
CA VAL A 178 1.24 22.47 -24.23
C VAL A 178 0.47 21.46 -23.39
N VAL A 179 1.12 20.97 -22.34
CA VAL A 179 0.48 20.12 -21.31
C VAL A 179 0.18 20.99 -20.09
N LEU A 180 -1.10 21.13 -19.78
CA LEU A 180 -1.62 21.80 -18.59
C LEU A 180 -1.78 20.77 -17.49
N ILE A 181 -1.23 21.03 -16.31
CA ILE A 181 -1.31 20.13 -15.16
C ILE A 181 -1.88 20.92 -13.98
N SER A 182 -3.08 20.53 -13.56
CA SER A 182 -3.77 21.11 -12.40
C SER A 182 -3.71 20.13 -11.22
N ASP A 183 -3.15 20.56 -10.09
CA ASP A 183 -3.31 19.83 -8.83
C ASP A 183 -4.43 20.49 -7.99
N GLU A 184 -5.16 19.65 -7.22
CA GLU A 184 -6.36 20.04 -6.46
C GLU A 184 -7.45 20.68 -7.34
N ALA A 185 -7.75 20.04 -8.48
CA ALA A 185 -8.65 20.56 -9.52
C ALA A 185 -10.10 20.84 -9.04
N HIS A 186 -10.50 20.28 -7.89
CA HIS A 186 -11.82 20.56 -7.29
C HIS A 186 -12.02 22.06 -6.94
N HIS A 187 -10.97 22.83 -6.78
CA HIS A 187 -11.07 24.30 -6.62
C HIS A 187 -11.47 25.02 -7.91
N LEU A 188 -11.36 24.36 -9.06
CA LEU A 188 -11.83 24.90 -10.34
C LEU A 188 -13.34 24.71 -10.56
N ASN A 189 -14.03 23.91 -9.72
CA ASN A 189 -15.43 23.55 -9.87
C ASN A 189 -16.35 24.53 -9.13
N ALA A 190 -16.59 25.70 -9.71
CA ALA A 190 -17.45 26.74 -9.15
C ALA A 190 -18.93 26.42 -9.15
N GLU A 191 -19.39 25.76 -10.21
CA GLU A 191 -20.84 25.54 -10.45
C GLU A 191 -21.43 24.48 -9.50
N THR A 192 -20.59 23.79 -8.74
CA THR A 192 -20.98 22.64 -7.92
C THR A 192 -21.21 22.96 -6.45
N LYS A 193 -21.00 24.22 -6.01
CA LYS A 193 -21.36 24.63 -4.64
C LYS A 193 -22.85 24.71 -4.49
N ASN A 194 -23.49 23.58 -4.20
CA ASN A 194 -24.96 23.48 -4.01
C ASN A 194 -25.54 24.61 -3.17
N GLY A 195 -26.40 25.45 -3.79
CA GLY A 195 -27.46 26.23 -3.15
C GLY A 195 -27.07 27.37 -2.22
N LYS A 196 -25.80 27.66 -1.97
CA LYS A 196 -25.35 28.87 -1.28
C LYS A 196 -24.96 29.91 -2.32
N LYS A 197 -25.56 31.10 -2.24
CA LYS A 197 -25.10 32.27 -3.00
C LYS A 197 -23.61 32.46 -2.71
N LEU A 198 -22.79 32.27 -3.73
CA LEU A 198 -21.39 32.70 -3.74
C LEU A 198 -21.39 34.22 -3.58
N THR A 199 -20.42 34.80 -2.94
CA THR A 199 -20.20 36.24 -2.97
C THR A 199 -19.95 36.67 -4.41
N GLU A 200 -20.33 37.90 -4.79
CA GLU A 200 -20.14 38.41 -6.16
C GLU A 200 -18.67 38.30 -6.60
N ASP A 201 -17.72 38.51 -5.69
CA ASP A 201 -16.27 38.34 -5.93
C ASP A 201 -15.87 36.89 -6.19
N GLU A 202 -16.42 35.91 -5.46
CA GLU A 202 -16.16 34.48 -5.69
C GLU A 202 -16.69 33.98 -7.04
N ILE A 203 -17.84 34.47 -7.49
CA ILE A 203 -18.43 34.09 -8.77
C ILE A 203 -17.58 34.62 -9.93
N VAL A 204 -17.15 35.87 -9.86
CA VAL A 204 -16.34 36.51 -10.91
C VAL A 204 -14.99 35.83 -11.04
N ASP A 205 -14.30 35.60 -9.93
CA ASP A 205 -12.97 34.97 -9.93
C ASP A 205 -12.97 33.55 -10.51
N ILE A 206 -13.95 32.74 -10.16
CA ILE A 206 -14.02 31.35 -10.58
C ILE A 206 -14.35 31.22 -12.07
N HIS A 207 -15.33 31.99 -12.58
CA HIS A 207 -15.65 32.00 -14.01
C HIS A 207 -14.49 32.49 -14.87
N THR A 208 -13.72 33.45 -14.36
CA THR A 208 -12.57 34.00 -15.08
C THR A 208 -11.43 33.00 -15.13
N TRP A 209 -11.17 32.23 -14.04
CA TRP A 209 -10.12 31.22 -14.00
C TRP A 209 -10.41 30.05 -14.94
N GLU A 210 -11.60 29.48 -14.88
CA GLU A 210 -12.00 28.40 -15.78
C GLU A 210 -11.99 28.86 -17.24
N GLY A 211 -12.44 30.09 -17.49
CA GLY A 211 -12.40 30.72 -18.82
C GLY A 211 -10.99 30.85 -19.39
N ILE A 212 -10.01 31.27 -18.58
CA ILE A 212 -8.60 31.39 -19.01
C ILE A 212 -8.02 30.01 -19.34
N ILE A 213 -8.19 29.04 -18.46
CA ILE A 213 -7.66 27.69 -18.69
C ILE A 213 -8.28 27.06 -19.94
N ASN A 214 -9.61 27.20 -20.12
CA ASN A 214 -10.30 26.71 -21.32
C ASN A 214 -9.79 27.41 -22.59
N LYS A 215 -9.49 28.71 -22.52
CA LYS A 215 -8.95 29.47 -23.66
C LYS A 215 -7.54 29.00 -24.01
N ILE A 216 -6.65 28.82 -23.03
CA ILE A 216 -5.32 28.24 -23.26
C ILE A 216 -5.44 26.84 -23.87
N PHE A 217 -6.27 25.99 -23.26
CA PHE A 217 -6.46 24.60 -23.68
C PHE A 217 -6.97 24.46 -25.12
N LYS A 218 -7.82 25.39 -25.56
CA LYS A 218 -8.37 25.41 -26.93
C LYS A 218 -7.53 26.21 -27.92
N THR A 219 -6.45 26.89 -27.50
CA THR A 219 -5.60 27.66 -28.39
C THR A 219 -4.92 26.72 -29.41
N PRO A 220 -5.11 26.91 -30.73
CA PRO A 220 -4.41 26.13 -31.73
C PRO A 220 -2.94 26.55 -31.77
N ASN A 221 -2.06 25.61 -32.05
CA ASN A 221 -0.63 25.84 -32.15
C ASN A 221 -0.08 25.47 -33.55
N ARG A 222 1.09 26.02 -33.91
CA ARG A 222 1.72 25.82 -35.23
C ARG A 222 2.11 24.36 -35.49
N GLU A 223 2.40 23.57 -34.44
CA GLU A 223 2.71 22.15 -34.58
C GLU A 223 1.45 21.31 -34.93
N ASN A 224 0.27 21.91 -34.89
CA ASN A 224 -1.01 21.19 -35.02
C ASN A 224 -1.12 19.97 -34.10
N ARG A 225 -0.58 20.11 -32.87
CA ARG A 225 -0.60 19.09 -31.83
C ARG A 225 -1.64 19.47 -30.80
N GLY A 226 -2.51 18.55 -30.43
CA GLY A 226 -3.53 18.80 -29.39
C GLY A 226 -2.89 19.19 -28.06
N ASN A 227 -3.43 20.22 -27.39
CA ASN A 227 -3.08 20.53 -26.02
C ASN A 227 -3.69 19.48 -25.08
N VAL A 228 -3.00 19.17 -23.97
CA VAL A 228 -3.46 18.17 -23.00
C VAL A 228 -3.74 18.86 -21.69
N LEU A 229 -4.94 18.62 -21.10
CA LEU A 229 -5.28 19.07 -19.75
C LEU A 229 -5.35 17.85 -18.82
N LEU A 230 -4.51 17.85 -17.80
CA LEU A 230 -4.44 16.82 -16.76
C LEU A 230 -4.90 17.41 -15.44
N GLU A 231 -6.03 16.95 -14.94
CA GLU A 231 -6.62 17.39 -13.68
C GLU A 231 -6.45 16.33 -12.61
N PHE A 232 -5.85 16.71 -11.48
CA PHE A 232 -5.64 15.81 -10.33
C PHE A 232 -6.44 16.30 -9.14
N THR A 233 -7.18 15.39 -8.49
CA THR A 233 -7.96 15.72 -7.29
C THR A 233 -8.09 14.50 -6.38
N ALA A 234 -8.29 14.74 -5.09
CA ALA A 234 -8.61 13.70 -4.10
C ALA A 234 -10.05 13.79 -3.57
N THR A 235 -10.76 14.87 -3.85
CA THR A 235 -11.97 15.25 -3.11
C THR A 235 -13.17 15.58 -4.00
N GLU A 236 -13.25 14.98 -5.20
CA GLU A 236 -14.44 15.12 -6.04
C GLU A 236 -15.57 14.22 -5.54
N ASP A 237 -16.75 14.83 -5.33
CA ASP A 237 -17.97 14.10 -5.00
C ASP A 237 -18.66 13.61 -6.28
N LEU A 238 -18.24 12.46 -6.78
CA LEU A 238 -18.81 11.85 -7.98
C LEU A 238 -20.27 11.37 -7.78
N ASN A 239 -20.81 11.42 -6.55
CA ASN A 239 -22.24 11.19 -6.31
C ASN A 239 -23.08 12.44 -6.59
N ASN A 240 -22.45 13.60 -6.69
CA ASN A 240 -23.11 14.82 -7.13
C ASN A 240 -23.34 14.76 -8.66
N LYS A 241 -24.60 14.80 -9.08
CA LYS A 241 -24.99 14.67 -10.49
C LYS A 241 -24.26 15.66 -11.40
N TYR A 242 -24.08 16.91 -10.99
CA TYR A 242 -23.42 17.94 -11.81
C TYR A 242 -21.92 17.65 -12.01
N ILE A 243 -21.26 17.17 -10.96
CA ILE A 243 -19.84 16.74 -11.03
C ILE A 243 -19.74 15.48 -11.90
N ALA A 244 -20.63 14.52 -11.67
CA ALA A 244 -20.70 13.31 -12.45
C ALA A 244 -20.85 13.59 -13.95
N ASP A 245 -21.81 14.40 -14.33
CA ASP A 245 -22.07 14.78 -15.73
C ASP A 245 -20.87 15.51 -16.37
N LYS A 246 -20.17 16.37 -15.59
CA LYS A 246 -18.97 17.10 -16.05
C LYS A 246 -17.78 16.18 -16.34
N TYR A 247 -17.60 15.14 -15.53
CA TYR A 247 -16.40 14.32 -15.54
C TYR A 247 -16.59 12.88 -16.04
N GLU A 248 -17.83 12.46 -16.37
CA GLU A 248 -18.13 11.08 -16.76
C GLU A 248 -17.19 10.53 -17.86
N ASN A 249 -16.92 11.32 -18.89
CA ASN A 249 -16.06 10.95 -20.00
C ASN A 249 -14.60 11.42 -19.86
N LYS A 250 -14.21 11.94 -18.68
CA LYS A 250 -12.88 12.50 -18.43
C LYS A 250 -12.09 11.74 -17.38
N ILE A 251 -12.76 10.94 -16.53
CA ILE A 251 -12.09 10.16 -15.49
C ILE A 251 -11.29 9.03 -16.13
N LEU A 252 -10.01 9.30 -16.35
CA LEU A 252 -9.08 8.33 -16.90
C LEU A 252 -8.55 7.36 -15.84
N PHE A 253 -8.49 7.82 -14.59
CA PHE A 253 -8.06 6.95 -13.49
C PHE A 253 -8.81 7.30 -12.19
N ASP A 254 -9.47 6.28 -11.62
CA ASP A 254 -10.21 6.40 -10.36
C ASP A 254 -9.62 5.50 -9.28
N TYR A 255 -9.01 6.13 -8.27
CA TYR A 255 -8.43 5.45 -7.10
C TYR A 255 -8.73 6.24 -5.83
N PRO A 256 -10.00 6.22 -5.38
CA PRO A 256 -10.46 7.01 -4.24
C PRO A 256 -9.84 6.55 -2.92
N LEU A 257 -10.01 7.33 -1.87
CA LEU A 257 -9.49 7.03 -0.53
C LEU A 257 -9.99 5.67 0.00
N LYS A 258 -11.20 5.26 -0.39
CA LYS A 258 -11.75 3.92 -0.07
C LYS A 258 -10.83 2.82 -0.59
N ALA A 259 -10.49 2.82 -1.89
CA ALA A 259 -9.60 1.83 -2.49
C ALA A 259 -8.19 1.86 -1.86
N PHE A 260 -7.66 3.07 -1.61
CA PHE A 260 -6.36 3.26 -0.95
C PHE A 260 -6.31 2.65 0.46
N ARG A 261 -7.43 2.71 1.20
CA ARG A 261 -7.57 2.09 2.52
C ARG A 261 -7.73 0.57 2.45
N GLN A 262 -8.53 0.08 1.50
CA GLN A 262 -8.72 -1.37 1.28
C GLN A 262 -7.39 -2.04 0.95
N ASP A 263 -6.55 -1.37 0.16
CA ASP A 263 -5.18 -1.81 -0.14
C ASP A 263 -4.18 -1.58 1.02
N LYS A 264 -4.68 -1.11 2.18
CA LYS A 264 -3.92 -0.93 3.44
C LYS A 264 -2.83 0.15 3.41
N TYR A 265 -2.82 1.05 2.45
CA TYR A 265 -1.83 2.14 2.34
C TYR A 265 -2.07 3.33 3.28
N SER A 266 -3.09 3.27 4.12
CA SER A 266 -3.38 4.28 5.15
C SER A 266 -3.33 3.66 6.54
N LYS A 267 -3.12 4.50 7.57
CA LYS A 267 -3.37 4.10 8.96
C LYS A 267 -4.86 3.80 9.16
N GLU A 268 -5.16 2.96 10.14
CA GLU A 268 -6.51 2.79 10.66
C GLU A 268 -6.96 4.05 11.40
N ILE A 269 -8.25 4.36 11.37
CA ILE A 269 -8.82 5.51 12.08
C ILE A 269 -9.56 5.00 13.32
N SER A 270 -9.14 5.45 14.50
CA SER A 270 -9.78 5.13 15.77
C SER A 270 -10.29 6.40 16.45
N VAL A 271 -11.59 6.44 16.73
CA VAL A 271 -12.19 7.58 17.47
C VAL A 271 -12.24 7.24 18.95
N VAL A 272 -11.51 8.01 19.74
CA VAL A 272 -11.45 7.90 21.21
C VAL A 272 -12.37 8.95 21.82
N GLN A 273 -13.43 8.51 22.50
CA GLN A 273 -14.39 9.36 23.15
C GLN A 273 -14.20 9.33 24.67
N THR A 274 -14.20 10.50 25.31
CA THR A 274 -14.10 10.61 26.76
C THR A 274 -15.10 11.63 27.31
N ASP A 275 -15.64 11.39 28.49
CA ASP A 275 -16.42 12.37 29.26
C ASP A 275 -15.53 13.23 30.15
N SER A 276 -14.21 12.98 30.14
CA SER A 276 -13.23 13.66 30.98
C SER A 276 -12.94 15.08 30.48
N ASP A 277 -12.30 15.88 31.35
CA ASP A 277 -11.85 17.21 31.01
C ASP A 277 -10.78 17.23 29.91
N VAL A 278 -10.65 18.38 29.25
CA VAL A 278 -9.69 18.60 28.15
C VAL A 278 -8.24 18.23 28.55
N GLU A 279 -7.86 18.47 29.80
CA GLU A 279 -6.52 18.12 30.29
C GLU A 279 -6.30 16.61 30.33
N VAL A 280 -7.29 15.86 30.84
CA VAL A 280 -7.23 14.38 30.87
C VAL A 280 -7.20 13.81 29.47
N MET A 281 -8.01 14.34 28.57
CA MET A 281 -8.03 13.92 27.17
C MET A 281 -6.68 14.19 26.47
N ALA A 282 -6.10 15.37 26.71
CA ALA A 282 -4.77 15.72 26.19
C ALA A 282 -3.68 14.79 26.74
N LEU A 283 -3.71 14.52 28.05
CA LEU A 283 -2.76 13.63 28.71
C LEU A 283 -2.87 12.18 28.18
N GLN A 284 -4.10 11.68 27.93
CA GLN A 284 -4.30 10.37 27.28
C GLN A 284 -3.62 10.29 25.90
N ALA A 285 -3.76 11.35 25.10
CA ALA A 285 -3.13 11.41 23.78
C ALA A 285 -1.59 11.49 23.89
N MET A 286 -1.05 12.25 24.86
CA MET A 286 0.40 12.33 25.09
C MET A 286 0.98 10.98 25.54
N ILE A 287 0.31 10.27 26.47
CA ILE A 287 0.72 8.93 26.92
C ILE A 287 0.69 7.94 25.74
N LEU A 288 -0.35 7.98 24.93
CA LEU A 288 -0.46 7.11 23.77
C LEU A 288 0.62 7.42 22.71
N SER A 289 0.93 8.71 22.49
CA SER A 289 2.03 9.14 21.62
C SER A 289 3.39 8.66 22.14
N GLN A 290 3.62 8.69 23.45
CA GLN A 290 4.85 8.19 24.05
C GLN A 290 4.95 6.66 23.94
N TYR A 291 3.85 5.95 24.14
CA TYR A 291 3.78 4.50 23.90
C TYR A 291 4.16 4.14 22.47
N LYS A 292 3.61 4.85 21.47
CA LYS A 292 3.95 4.64 20.06
C LYS A 292 5.44 4.90 19.78
N LYS A 293 6.05 5.92 20.43
CA LYS A 293 7.50 6.19 20.35
C LYS A 293 8.32 5.00 20.84
N HIS A 294 7.94 4.41 21.99
CA HIS A 294 8.58 3.21 22.50
C HIS A 294 8.38 1.98 21.57
N LEU A 295 7.18 1.79 21.03
CA LEU A 295 6.93 0.70 20.08
C LEU A 295 7.81 0.80 18.84
N PHE A 296 7.99 2.00 18.27
CA PHE A 296 8.91 2.24 17.17
C PHE A 296 10.37 1.94 17.57
N ALA A 297 10.79 2.40 18.74
CA ALA A 297 12.13 2.14 19.26
C ALA A 297 12.40 0.63 19.44
N ASN A 298 11.42 -0.12 19.93
CA ASN A 298 11.53 -1.58 20.13
C ASN A 298 11.74 -2.36 18.83
N ILE A 299 11.30 -1.82 17.69
CA ILE A 299 11.55 -2.40 16.37
C ILE A 299 12.72 -1.73 15.62
N GLY A 300 13.53 -0.92 16.32
CA GLY A 300 14.70 -0.26 15.75
C GLY A 300 14.38 0.93 14.84
N VAL A 301 13.17 1.46 14.88
CA VAL A 301 12.74 2.61 14.07
C VAL A 301 12.77 3.88 14.91
N ASN A 302 13.57 4.87 14.52
CA ASN A 302 13.59 6.17 15.19
C ASN A 302 12.48 7.07 14.64
N ALA A 303 11.24 6.79 15.00
CA ALA A 303 10.09 7.60 14.64
C ALA A 303 9.70 8.53 15.81
N LYS A 304 9.19 9.70 15.43
CA LYS A 304 8.75 10.73 16.35
C LYS A 304 7.24 10.99 16.15
N PRO A 305 6.37 10.27 16.88
CA PRO A 305 4.92 10.50 16.81
C PRO A 305 4.56 11.92 17.27
N VAL A 306 3.75 12.62 16.48
CA VAL A 306 3.30 13.99 16.75
C VAL A 306 1.84 13.97 17.16
N VAL A 307 1.49 14.85 18.12
CA VAL A 307 0.12 15.10 18.56
C VAL A 307 -0.33 16.47 18.07
N LEU A 308 -1.49 16.53 17.44
CA LEU A 308 -2.15 17.77 17.03
C LEU A 308 -3.28 18.10 18.00
N PHE A 309 -3.20 19.26 18.66
CA PHE A 309 -4.23 19.84 19.51
C PHE A 309 -5.01 20.90 18.74
N LYS A 310 -6.29 20.62 18.43
CA LYS A 310 -7.15 21.51 17.65
C LYS A 310 -8.07 22.32 18.56
N SER A 311 -7.91 23.63 18.56
CA SER A 311 -8.75 24.61 19.27
C SER A 311 -9.73 25.30 18.32
N LYS A 312 -10.79 25.88 18.88
CA LYS A 312 -11.80 26.64 18.09
C LYS A 312 -11.34 28.06 17.78
N THR A 313 -10.72 28.73 18.74
CA THR A 313 -10.27 30.12 18.60
C THR A 313 -8.80 30.27 18.99
N LYS A 314 -8.15 31.34 18.52
CA LYS A 314 -6.76 31.65 18.88
C LYS A 314 -6.56 31.87 20.37
N LYS A 315 -7.54 32.53 20.99
CA LYS A 315 -7.51 32.78 22.44
C LYS A 315 -7.55 31.47 23.22
N ASP A 316 -8.43 30.55 22.81
CA ASP A 316 -8.54 29.24 23.44
C ASP A 316 -7.26 28.43 23.19
N ASN A 317 -6.66 28.51 22.01
CA ASN A 317 -5.45 27.80 21.63
C ASN A 317 -4.28 28.18 22.58
N LYS A 318 -4.03 29.47 22.78
CA LYS A 318 -2.99 29.95 23.66
C LYS A 318 -3.29 29.64 25.15
N TYR A 319 -4.55 29.79 25.56
CA TYR A 319 -4.97 29.48 26.94
C TYR A 319 -4.77 28.00 27.26
N ILE A 320 -5.24 27.09 26.37
CA ILE A 320 -5.12 25.65 26.60
C ILE A 320 -3.66 25.20 26.52
N HIS A 321 -2.86 25.73 25.58
CA HIS A 321 -1.43 25.45 25.55
C HIS A 321 -0.76 25.71 26.88
N ASN A 322 -0.92 26.91 27.46
CA ASN A 322 -0.35 27.28 28.77
C ASN A 322 -0.89 26.37 29.89
N LYS A 323 -2.18 26.06 29.86
CA LYS A 323 -2.83 25.20 30.84
C LYS A 323 -2.28 23.77 30.82
N LEU A 324 -2.03 23.22 29.64
CA LEU A 324 -1.45 21.89 29.49
C LEU A 324 0.00 21.84 29.94
N LEU A 325 0.82 22.90 29.71
CA LEU A 325 2.18 22.99 30.22
C LEU A 325 2.19 22.97 31.76
N LEU A 326 1.33 23.76 32.40
CA LEU A 326 1.22 23.78 33.89
C LEU A 326 0.73 22.42 34.43
N SER A 327 -0.20 21.77 33.71
CA SER A 327 -0.70 20.44 34.09
C SER A 327 0.41 19.38 34.03
N LEU A 328 1.31 19.46 33.02
CA LEU A 328 2.45 18.56 32.91
C LEU A 328 3.49 18.81 34.05
N GLU A 329 3.76 20.06 34.40
CA GLU A 329 4.66 20.38 35.51
C GLU A 329 4.17 19.75 36.82
N SER A 330 2.85 19.79 37.10
CA SER A 330 2.21 19.23 38.28
C SER A 330 1.79 17.77 38.15
N LEU A 331 2.24 17.06 37.08
CA LEU A 331 1.86 15.68 36.84
C LEU A 331 2.48 14.74 37.87
N ASP A 332 1.65 13.91 38.49
CA ASP A 332 2.00 12.88 39.44
C ASP A 332 1.42 11.49 39.06
N PRO A 333 1.92 10.40 39.67
CA PRO A 333 1.46 9.04 39.39
C PRO A 333 -0.04 8.82 39.65
N THR A 334 -0.64 9.53 40.60
CA THR A 334 -2.07 9.34 40.95
C THR A 334 -2.99 9.77 39.81
N LYS A 335 -2.61 10.83 39.07
CA LYS A 335 -3.33 11.28 37.87
C LYS A 335 -3.27 10.22 36.75
N ILE A 336 -2.12 9.56 36.53
CA ILE A 336 -1.99 8.50 35.55
C ILE A 336 -2.85 7.29 35.91
N LEU A 337 -2.81 6.86 37.16
CA LEU A 337 -3.63 5.75 37.68
C LEU A 337 -5.13 6.05 37.56
N SER A 338 -5.57 7.29 37.83
CA SER A 338 -6.98 7.68 37.68
C SER A 338 -7.49 7.53 36.24
N ILE A 339 -6.63 7.79 35.26
CA ILE A 339 -6.95 7.64 33.85
C ILE A 339 -7.13 6.15 33.47
N GLN A 340 -6.37 5.25 34.09
CA GLN A 340 -6.41 3.81 33.79
C GLN A 340 -7.80 3.20 33.94
N PHE A 341 -8.58 3.65 34.92
CA PHE A 341 -9.92 3.12 35.19
C PHE A 341 -10.95 3.51 34.12
N SER A 342 -10.80 4.69 33.50
CA SER A 342 -11.71 5.22 32.50
C SER A 342 -11.17 5.10 31.06
N ALA A 343 -9.97 4.53 30.89
CA ALA A 343 -9.25 4.51 29.63
C ALA A 343 -9.86 3.54 28.62
N THR A 344 -9.81 3.93 27.34
CA THR A 344 -10.07 3.01 26.21
C THR A 344 -9.00 1.93 26.14
N ARG A 345 -9.26 0.86 25.37
CA ARG A 345 -8.35 -0.28 25.22
C ARG A 345 -6.91 0.13 24.91
N HIS A 346 -6.68 1.03 23.94
CA HIS A 346 -5.34 1.43 23.54
C HIS A 346 -4.62 2.27 24.60
N VAL A 347 -5.32 3.21 25.25
CA VAL A 347 -4.75 4.01 26.34
C VAL A 347 -4.45 3.11 27.55
N LYS A 348 -5.34 2.15 27.85
CA LYS A 348 -5.13 1.17 28.92
C LYS A 348 -3.90 0.28 28.63
N ALA A 349 -3.75 -0.16 27.39
CA ALA A 349 -2.56 -0.93 26.97
C ALA A 349 -1.27 -0.12 27.12
N ALA A 350 -1.30 1.18 26.77
CA ALA A 350 -0.16 2.08 26.94
C ALA A 350 0.21 2.25 28.43
N ILE A 351 -0.76 2.50 29.31
CA ILE A 351 -0.51 2.64 30.76
C ILE A 351 0.03 1.31 31.34
N ASN A 352 -0.56 0.18 30.97
CA ASN A 352 -0.09 -1.12 31.42
C ASN A 352 1.35 -1.40 30.95
N TYR A 353 1.69 -1.03 29.71
CA TYR A 353 3.06 -1.14 29.20
C TYR A 353 4.05 -0.35 30.04
N PHE A 354 3.75 0.94 30.36
CA PHE A 354 4.63 1.74 31.21
C PHE A 354 4.71 1.24 32.64
N ALA A 355 3.62 0.68 33.17
CA ALA A 355 3.62 0.04 34.49
C ALA A 355 4.54 -1.19 34.56
N THR A 356 4.78 -1.88 33.45
CA THR A 356 5.76 -2.98 33.38
C THR A 356 7.21 -2.50 33.35
N ILE A 357 7.46 -1.29 32.88
CA ILE A 357 8.79 -0.67 32.85
C ILE A 357 9.12 -0.08 34.22
N ASP A 358 8.20 0.72 34.75
CA ASP A 358 8.32 1.40 36.05
C ASP A 358 6.92 1.55 36.69
N SER A 359 6.68 0.78 37.72
CA SER A 359 5.37 0.80 38.43
C SER A 359 5.07 2.12 39.12
N SER A 360 6.09 2.97 39.36
CA SER A 360 5.95 4.32 39.92
C SER A 360 5.57 5.36 38.88
N PHE A 361 5.64 5.04 37.58
CA PHE A 361 5.48 5.95 36.43
C PHE A 361 6.43 7.17 36.45
N ALA A 362 7.48 7.18 37.25
CA ALA A 362 8.42 8.32 37.32
C ALA A 362 9.15 8.53 35.99
N SER A 363 9.55 7.45 35.33
CA SER A 363 10.17 7.47 33.98
C SER A 363 9.22 8.05 32.95
N LEU A 364 7.97 7.59 32.87
CA LEU A 364 6.97 8.12 31.95
C LEU A 364 6.71 9.62 32.21
N ILE A 365 6.56 10.02 33.43
CA ILE A 365 6.35 11.43 33.81
C ILE A 365 7.53 12.30 33.37
N SER A 366 8.76 11.84 33.57
CA SER A 366 9.96 12.53 33.12
C SER A 366 9.99 12.68 31.58
N GLU A 367 9.68 11.60 30.85
CA GLU A 367 9.62 11.62 29.39
C GLU A 367 8.53 12.55 28.85
N LEU A 368 7.34 12.56 29.48
CA LEU A 368 6.25 13.46 29.08
C LEU A 368 6.64 14.92 29.28
N LYS A 369 7.26 15.25 30.40
CA LYS A 369 7.77 16.61 30.69
C LYS A 369 8.87 17.04 29.74
N GLN A 370 9.72 16.10 29.30
CA GLN A 370 10.79 16.37 28.36
C GLN A 370 10.25 16.55 26.93
N ASP A 371 9.36 15.66 26.48
CA ASP A 371 8.92 15.58 25.07
C ASP A 371 7.79 16.57 24.72
N PHE A 372 7.01 17.05 25.72
CA PHE A 372 5.86 17.94 25.50
C PHE A 372 6.00 19.31 26.17
N ASN A 373 7.21 19.76 26.48
CA ASN A 373 7.48 21.08 26.99
C ASN A 373 7.31 22.17 25.91
N GLU A 374 7.52 23.44 26.31
CA GLU A 374 7.41 24.60 25.42
C GLU A 374 8.38 24.53 24.24
N ALA A 375 9.62 24.04 24.45
CA ALA A 375 10.60 23.91 23.37
C ALA A 375 10.18 22.89 22.30
N HIS A 376 9.43 21.84 22.65
CA HIS A 376 8.93 20.81 21.77
C HIS A 376 7.48 21.07 21.31
N SER A 377 6.88 22.19 21.69
CA SER A 377 5.57 22.64 21.24
C SER A 377 5.69 23.64 20.08
N LEU A 378 4.69 23.66 19.20
CA LEU A 378 4.55 24.64 18.13
C LEU A 378 3.14 25.22 18.16
N LEU A 379 3.05 26.51 18.44
CA LEU A 379 1.80 27.26 18.46
C LEU A 379 1.57 27.91 17.08
N VAL A 380 0.44 27.62 16.45
CA VAL A 380 0.08 28.06 15.11
C VAL A 380 -1.20 28.88 15.19
N ASP A 381 -1.05 30.20 15.30
CA ASP A 381 -2.17 31.09 15.64
C ASP A 381 -2.59 32.08 14.56
N THR A 382 -1.96 32.07 13.36
CA THR A 382 -2.06 33.24 12.46
C THR A 382 -3.02 33.08 11.29
N ASP A 383 -3.71 34.18 10.95
CA ASP A 383 -4.45 34.33 9.71
C ASP A 383 -3.46 34.43 8.55
N ASN A 384 -3.37 33.42 7.74
CA ASN A 384 -2.63 33.33 6.46
C ASN A 384 -1.15 33.76 6.42
N LYS A 385 -0.52 34.16 7.55
CA LYS A 385 0.88 34.57 7.58
C LYS A 385 1.69 33.85 8.67
N LEU A 386 1.86 32.54 8.52
CA LEU A 386 2.92 31.84 9.24
C LEU A 386 4.27 32.47 8.87
N SER A 387 5.14 32.65 9.85
CA SER A 387 6.54 32.99 9.56
C SER A 387 7.16 31.88 8.72
N ASP A 388 8.16 32.21 7.91
CA ASP A 388 8.82 31.21 7.08
C ASP A 388 9.49 30.10 7.93
N GLU A 389 9.92 30.45 9.14
CA GLU A 389 10.43 29.50 10.13
C GLU A 389 9.34 28.52 10.61
N GLN A 390 8.15 29.00 10.96
CA GLN A 390 7.02 28.14 11.35
C GLN A 390 6.56 27.24 10.21
N LYS A 391 6.53 27.75 8.98
CA LYS A 391 6.25 26.93 7.77
C LYS A 391 7.28 25.83 7.59
N LYS A 392 8.56 26.18 7.76
CA LYS A 392 9.66 25.21 7.68
C LYS A 392 9.51 24.14 8.76
N LEU A 393 9.28 24.52 10.03
CA LEU A 393 9.07 23.57 11.12
C LEU A 393 7.87 22.63 10.88
N LEU A 394 6.74 23.15 10.38
CA LEU A 394 5.57 22.33 10.04
C LEU A 394 5.82 21.34 8.89
N ASN A 395 6.65 21.73 7.92
CA ASN A 395 6.92 20.90 6.75
C ASN A 395 8.04 19.85 6.98
N THR A 396 8.86 20.04 8.02
CA THR A 396 10.00 19.17 8.35
C THR A 396 9.75 18.33 9.62
N LEU A 397 8.51 18.15 10.05
CA LEU A 397 8.18 17.39 11.27
C LEU A 397 8.68 15.95 11.27
N GLU A 398 8.88 15.37 10.08
CA GLU A 398 9.42 14.01 9.89
C GLU A 398 10.94 13.95 10.05
N GLU A 399 11.64 15.10 9.92
CA GLU A 399 13.10 15.17 10.01
C GLU A 399 13.60 15.01 11.44
N GLN A 400 14.72 14.33 11.60
CA GLN A 400 15.29 14.03 12.92
C GLN A 400 15.73 15.29 13.69
N ASN A 401 16.17 16.32 12.96
CA ASN A 401 16.61 17.61 13.53
C ASN A 401 15.45 18.52 14.02
N ASN A 402 14.20 18.19 13.68
CA ASN A 402 13.02 18.89 14.12
C ASN A 402 12.50 18.30 15.44
N GLY A 403 12.71 18.96 16.58
CA GLY A 403 12.32 18.47 17.90
C GLY A 403 10.82 18.54 18.24
N LYS A 404 9.95 19.08 17.36
CA LYS A 404 8.54 19.33 17.71
C LYS A 404 7.73 18.04 17.84
N ARG A 405 6.99 17.91 18.95
CA ARG A 405 6.14 16.77 19.33
C ARG A 405 4.65 17.16 19.47
N ALA A 406 4.36 18.39 19.83
CA ALA A 406 3.01 18.91 19.99
C ALA A 406 2.76 20.10 19.06
N ILE A 407 1.65 20.08 18.34
CA ILE A 407 1.21 21.20 17.50
C ILE A 407 -0.12 21.70 18.04
N TYR A 408 -0.22 22.99 18.30
CA TYR A 408 -1.44 23.65 18.73
C TYR A 408 -1.94 24.55 17.61
N ALA A 409 -3.12 24.23 17.03
CA ALA A 409 -3.62 24.94 15.86
C ALA A 409 -5.13 25.20 15.92
N VAL A 410 -5.58 26.19 15.18
CA VAL A 410 -7.00 26.48 14.96
C VAL A 410 -7.44 25.86 13.63
N ASP A 411 -7.51 26.55 12.51
CA ASP A 411 -8.08 26.03 11.25
C ASP A 411 -7.04 25.80 10.12
N MET A 412 -5.78 26.14 10.32
CA MET A 412 -4.80 26.32 9.25
C MET A 412 -4.25 25.05 8.59
N LEU A 413 -4.43 23.87 9.18
CA LEU A 413 -3.78 22.63 8.71
C LEU A 413 -4.67 21.82 7.76
N ASN A 414 -5.75 22.41 7.27
CA ASN A 414 -6.72 21.70 6.46
C ASN A 414 -6.25 21.48 5.01
N GLU A 415 -5.38 22.33 4.45
CA GLU A 415 -4.90 22.24 3.08
C GLU A 415 -3.37 22.40 2.98
N GLY A 416 -2.75 21.63 2.08
CA GLY A 416 -1.33 21.74 1.78
C GLY A 416 -0.36 21.19 2.84
N TRP A 417 -0.84 20.76 4.03
CA TRP A 417 -0.01 20.15 5.05
C TRP A 417 0.04 18.63 4.88
N ASP A 418 1.23 18.06 4.89
CA ASP A 418 1.49 16.66 4.58
C ASP A 418 2.60 16.11 5.45
N VAL A 419 2.23 15.33 6.48
CA VAL A 419 3.17 14.66 7.36
C VAL A 419 2.70 13.23 7.67
N LEU A 420 3.64 12.29 7.74
CA LEU A 420 3.37 10.88 7.98
C LEU A 420 3.36 10.55 9.48
N ASN A 421 4.03 11.35 10.29
CA ASN A 421 4.22 11.11 11.73
C ASN A 421 3.13 11.73 12.63
N LEU A 422 2.01 12.20 12.07
CA LEU A 422 0.82 12.55 12.82
C LEU A 422 0.07 11.27 13.25
N PHE A 423 -0.02 11.03 14.56
CA PHE A 423 -0.63 9.82 15.10
C PHE A 423 -1.81 10.08 16.04
N ASP A 424 -1.91 11.27 16.59
CA ASP A 424 -2.97 11.64 17.51
C ASP A 424 -3.48 13.04 17.18
N ILE A 425 -4.81 13.19 17.10
CA ILE A 425 -5.51 14.44 16.88
C ILE A 425 -6.47 14.63 18.04
N VAL A 426 -6.34 15.74 18.77
CA VAL A 426 -7.13 16.04 19.97
C VAL A 426 -8.03 17.23 19.68
N ARG A 427 -9.34 17.03 19.66
CA ARG A 427 -10.33 18.09 19.53
C ARG A 427 -10.65 18.70 20.87
N LEU A 428 -10.24 19.98 21.08
CA LEU A 428 -10.32 20.67 22.36
C LEU A 428 -11.62 21.47 22.57
N TYR A 429 -12.61 21.30 21.71
CA TYR A 429 -13.92 22.00 21.77
C TYR A 429 -15.07 21.05 21.48
N ASP A 430 -16.31 21.46 21.78
CA ASP A 430 -17.50 20.60 21.70
C ASP A 430 -18.65 21.24 20.88
N THR A 431 -18.36 22.15 19.97
CA THR A 431 -19.36 22.78 19.10
C THR A 431 -19.49 22.07 17.78
N ARG A 432 -20.68 22.02 17.18
CA ARG A 432 -20.95 21.47 15.84
C ARG A 432 -21.74 22.49 15.01
N ASP A 433 -21.65 22.38 13.68
CA ASP A 433 -22.26 23.29 12.72
C ASP A 433 -23.29 22.60 11.81
N GLY A 434 -23.50 21.28 11.96
CA GLY A 434 -24.46 20.52 11.11
C GLY A 434 -25.91 20.85 11.42
N ASN A 435 -26.73 20.95 10.38
CA ASN A 435 -28.14 21.33 10.46
C ASN A 435 -29.03 20.40 9.61
N TYR A 436 -30.29 20.23 10.04
CA TYR A 436 -31.32 19.59 9.22
C TYR A 436 -31.91 20.60 8.22
N THR A 437 -31.92 20.24 6.96
CA THR A 437 -32.61 20.97 5.87
C THR A 437 -33.80 20.16 5.38
N LYS A 438 -34.62 20.74 4.47
CA LYS A 438 -35.76 20.05 3.86
C LYS A 438 -35.35 18.78 3.09
N ASP A 439 -34.10 18.74 2.60
CA ASP A 439 -33.56 17.67 1.79
C ASP A 439 -32.75 16.66 2.62
N GLY A 440 -32.79 16.77 3.97
CA GLY A 440 -32.09 15.87 4.89
C GLY A 440 -31.02 16.57 5.75
N TYR A 441 -30.19 15.76 6.40
CA TYR A 441 -29.13 16.26 7.27
C TYR A 441 -27.90 16.71 6.48
N VAL A 442 -27.50 17.96 6.68
CA VAL A 442 -26.29 18.54 6.07
C VAL A 442 -25.19 18.60 7.12
N VAL A 443 -24.08 17.95 6.82
CA VAL A 443 -22.85 17.96 7.64
C VAL A 443 -22.27 19.37 7.66
N GLY A 444 -21.88 19.85 8.84
CA GLY A 444 -21.26 21.16 9.01
C GLY A 444 -19.89 21.27 8.33
N LYS A 445 -19.55 22.50 7.91
CA LYS A 445 -18.27 22.80 7.25
C LYS A 445 -17.09 22.41 8.15
N THR A 446 -17.15 22.70 9.45
CA THR A 446 -16.11 22.38 10.44
C THR A 446 -15.90 20.87 10.54
N THR A 447 -16.99 20.08 10.59
CA THR A 447 -16.90 18.60 10.66
C THR A 447 -16.33 18.01 9.39
N MET A 448 -16.66 18.57 8.20
CA MET A 448 -16.05 18.16 6.94
C MET A 448 -14.55 18.45 6.90
N GLN A 449 -14.11 19.59 7.40
CA GLN A 449 -12.69 19.93 7.52
C GLN A 449 -11.97 19.01 8.50
N GLU A 450 -12.60 18.63 9.61
CA GLU A 450 -12.06 17.65 10.55
C GLU A 450 -11.92 16.27 9.93
N ALA A 451 -12.90 15.82 9.14
CA ALA A 451 -12.81 14.56 8.41
C ALA A 451 -11.65 14.56 7.39
N GLN A 452 -11.43 15.68 6.69
CA GLN A 452 -10.27 15.84 5.80
C GLN A 452 -8.94 15.82 6.57
N LEU A 453 -8.88 16.47 7.73
CA LEU A 453 -7.70 16.47 8.60
C LEU A 453 -7.38 15.05 9.12
N ILE A 454 -8.41 14.29 9.54
CA ILE A 454 -8.26 12.89 9.94
C ILE A 454 -7.73 12.05 8.76
N GLY A 455 -8.25 12.26 7.55
CA GLY A 455 -7.78 11.60 6.34
C GLY A 455 -6.29 11.89 6.04
N ARG A 456 -5.81 13.11 6.33
CA ARG A 456 -4.39 13.47 6.24
C ARG A 456 -3.56 12.77 7.32
N GLY A 457 -4.04 12.74 8.57
CA GLY A 457 -3.40 12.01 9.67
C GLY A 457 -3.35 10.51 9.44
N ALA A 458 -4.30 9.97 8.68
CA ALA A 458 -4.36 8.57 8.32
C ALA A 458 -3.30 8.12 7.30
N ARG A 459 -2.42 9.00 6.80
CA ARG A 459 -1.29 8.60 5.95
C ARG A 459 -0.38 7.63 6.66
N TYR A 460 -0.05 6.53 5.99
CA TYR A 460 0.75 5.47 6.57
C TYR A 460 2.21 5.91 6.76
N TYR A 461 2.75 5.67 7.96
CA TYR A 461 4.17 5.86 8.24
C TYR A 461 4.91 4.54 7.92
N PRO A 462 5.78 4.50 6.89
CA PRO A 462 6.46 3.27 6.50
C PRO A 462 7.44 2.82 7.59
N PHE A 463 7.42 1.53 7.92
CA PHE A 463 8.39 0.93 8.85
C PHE A 463 8.61 -0.55 8.53
N THR A 464 9.81 -1.03 8.87
CA THR A 464 10.14 -2.45 8.89
C THR A 464 9.95 -2.99 10.29
N ASP A 465 9.50 -4.21 10.39
CA ASP A 465 9.48 -5.00 11.62
C ASP A 465 10.45 -6.19 11.50
N ASN A 466 10.50 -7.05 12.52
CA ASN A 466 11.37 -8.22 12.51
C ASN A 466 10.87 -9.36 11.59
N VAL A 467 9.77 -9.17 10.89
CA VAL A 467 9.18 -10.15 9.97
C VAL A 467 9.48 -9.75 8.52
N ALA A 468 10.45 -10.39 7.91
CA ALA A 468 10.96 -10.04 6.57
C ALA A 468 9.90 -10.12 5.44
N THR A 469 8.79 -10.85 5.64
CA THR A 469 7.71 -10.99 4.66
C THR A 469 6.68 -9.86 4.74
N ASN A 470 6.69 -9.05 5.81
CA ASN A 470 5.74 -7.97 5.97
C ASN A 470 6.04 -6.78 5.05
N PRO A 471 5.02 -6.20 4.40
CA PRO A 471 5.22 -5.04 3.55
C PRO A 471 5.60 -3.80 4.38
N ILE A 472 6.54 -2.99 3.88
CA ILE A 472 7.03 -1.78 4.58
C ILE A 472 6.01 -0.63 4.50
N ASP A 473 5.29 -0.52 3.38
CA ASP A 473 4.53 0.66 2.99
C ASP A 473 3.01 0.56 3.24
N ARG A 474 2.55 -0.49 3.93
CA ARG A 474 1.14 -0.71 4.24
C ARG A 474 0.92 -1.43 5.56
N ARG A 475 -0.32 -1.38 6.09
CA ARG A 475 -0.68 -2.03 7.37
C ARG A 475 -0.47 -3.54 7.32
N LYS A 476 -0.01 -4.09 8.45
CA LYS A 476 0.39 -5.48 8.65
C LYS A 476 -0.51 -6.22 9.65
N TYR A 477 -1.00 -5.49 10.67
CA TYR A 477 -1.60 -6.08 11.87
C TYR A 477 -3.12 -5.90 11.94
N ASP A 478 -3.83 -5.74 10.80
CA ASP A 478 -5.30 -5.58 10.77
C ASP A 478 -6.02 -6.80 11.38
N ALA A 479 -5.52 -8.02 11.10
CA ALA A 479 -6.10 -9.26 11.57
C ALA A 479 -5.74 -9.60 13.03
N ASP A 480 -4.65 -9.07 13.57
CA ASP A 480 -4.22 -9.32 14.95
C ASP A 480 -4.52 -8.13 15.85
N ILE A 481 -5.74 -8.10 16.41
CA ILE A 481 -6.17 -7.01 17.30
C ILE A 481 -5.39 -6.97 18.61
N THR A 482 -4.69 -8.04 18.99
CA THR A 482 -3.91 -8.13 20.22
C THR A 482 -2.49 -7.63 20.05
N ASN A 483 -2.01 -7.45 18.82
CA ASN A 483 -0.66 -7.02 18.54
C ASN A 483 -0.43 -5.55 18.96
N PRO A 484 0.56 -5.29 19.84
CA PRO A 484 0.85 -3.91 20.29
C PRO A 484 1.24 -2.99 19.13
N LEU A 485 1.91 -3.49 18.09
CA LEU A 485 2.34 -2.71 16.92
C LEU A 485 1.17 -2.15 16.10
N ARG A 486 -0.04 -2.68 16.29
CA ARG A 486 -1.24 -2.07 15.70
C ARG A 486 -1.45 -0.62 16.13
N ALA A 487 -1.01 -0.23 17.33
CA ALA A 487 -1.10 1.15 17.80
C ALA A 487 -0.32 2.13 16.92
N ILE A 488 0.80 1.71 16.32
CA ILE A 488 1.59 2.53 15.38
C ILE A 488 1.05 2.49 13.94
N GLU A 489 0.09 1.63 13.65
CA GLU A 489 -0.67 1.62 12.40
C GLU A 489 -2.01 2.35 12.49
N THR A 490 -2.30 2.98 13.63
CA THR A 490 -3.57 3.64 13.92
C THR A 490 -3.36 5.13 14.20
N VAL A 491 -4.17 5.99 13.55
CA VAL A 491 -4.35 7.37 13.96
C VAL A 491 -5.52 7.45 14.95
N HIS A 492 -5.30 8.09 16.10
CA HIS A 492 -6.34 8.26 17.11
C HIS A 492 -6.88 9.69 17.09
N TYR A 493 -8.20 9.78 16.95
CA TYR A 493 -8.92 11.05 17.02
C TYR A 493 -9.64 11.12 18.36
N HIS A 494 -9.18 12.02 19.22
CA HIS A 494 -9.69 12.21 20.58
C HIS A 494 -10.73 13.32 20.60
N SER A 495 -11.93 13.02 21.11
CA SER A 495 -13.02 13.99 21.23
C SER A 495 -13.80 13.78 22.53
N ARG A 496 -14.57 14.79 22.94
CA ARG A 496 -15.57 14.62 23.98
C ARG A 496 -16.68 13.70 23.50
N ARG A 497 -17.29 13.00 24.43
CA ARG A 497 -18.44 12.13 24.14
C ARG A 497 -19.65 12.98 23.77
N ASN A 498 -19.95 13.02 22.48
CA ASN A 498 -21.09 13.70 21.89
C ASN A 498 -21.69 12.83 20.78
N PRO A 499 -22.78 12.08 21.05
CA PRO A 499 -23.35 11.14 20.08
C PRO A 499 -23.74 11.77 18.75
N ASP A 500 -24.26 13.00 18.79
CA ASP A 500 -24.68 13.73 17.58
C ASP A 500 -23.48 14.17 16.74
N TYR A 501 -22.44 14.70 17.39
CA TYR A 501 -21.19 15.02 16.71
C TYR A 501 -20.54 13.78 16.08
N ILE A 502 -20.50 12.66 16.81
CA ILE A 502 -19.91 11.44 16.29
C ILE A 502 -20.68 10.88 15.08
N ARG A 503 -22.02 10.98 15.08
CA ARG A 503 -22.84 10.63 13.92
C ARG A 503 -22.51 11.53 12.74
N GLU A 504 -22.40 12.82 12.97
CA GLU A 504 -22.01 13.79 11.96
C GLU A 504 -20.60 13.53 11.41
N LEU A 505 -19.62 13.29 12.29
CA LEU A 505 -18.24 12.96 11.93
C LEU A 505 -18.18 11.66 11.12
N LYS A 506 -18.90 10.61 11.50
CA LYS A 506 -18.99 9.37 10.72
C LYS A 506 -19.54 9.65 9.32
N THR A 507 -20.61 10.43 9.20
CA THR A 507 -21.17 10.83 7.90
C THR A 507 -20.15 11.62 7.07
N ALA A 508 -19.40 12.53 7.71
CA ALA A 508 -18.34 13.28 7.03
C ALA A 508 -17.20 12.38 6.55
N LEU A 509 -16.76 11.43 7.41
CA LEU A 509 -15.71 10.48 7.08
C LEU A 509 -16.12 9.53 5.93
N VAL A 510 -17.40 9.14 5.87
CA VAL A 510 -17.94 8.38 4.73
C VAL A 510 -17.94 9.23 3.47
N LYS A 511 -18.44 10.48 3.53
CA LYS A 511 -18.45 11.42 2.38
C LYS A 511 -17.06 11.71 1.84
N THR A 512 -16.04 11.76 2.71
CA THR A 512 -14.64 11.97 2.30
C THR A 512 -13.94 10.66 1.87
N GLY A 513 -14.63 9.51 1.93
CA GLY A 513 -14.06 8.20 1.66
C GLY A 513 -13.09 7.69 2.74
N ALA A 514 -12.98 8.40 3.87
CA ALA A 514 -12.14 7.99 5.00
C ALA A 514 -12.75 6.88 5.85
N LEU A 515 -14.05 6.63 5.72
CA LEU A 515 -14.75 5.44 6.20
C LEU A 515 -15.58 4.86 5.05
N ASP A 516 -15.77 3.54 5.07
CA ASP A 516 -16.70 2.90 4.13
C ASP A 516 -18.14 3.20 4.55
N SER A 517 -19.02 3.47 3.58
CA SER A 517 -20.43 3.51 3.83
C SER A 517 -20.88 2.13 4.33
N GLU A 518 -21.49 2.06 5.49
CA GLU A 518 -22.04 0.82 6.07
C GLU A 518 -21.05 -0.31 6.37
N CYS A 519 -19.81 -0.02 6.76
CA CYS A 519 -18.98 -1.02 7.40
C CYS A 519 -19.41 -1.27 8.86
N GLN A 520 -19.94 -2.44 9.11
CA GLN A 520 -20.13 -2.92 10.48
C GLN A 520 -18.79 -3.48 10.99
N ILE A 521 -18.28 -2.92 12.10
CA ILE A 521 -17.13 -3.48 12.79
C ILE A 521 -17.67 -4.49 13.79
N ILE A 522 -17.32 -5.76 13.61
CA ILE A 522 -17.75 -6.87 14.45
C ILE A 522 -16.53 -7.41 15.18
N GLU A 523 -16.64 -7.54 16.50
CA GLU A 523 -15.63 -8.21 17.30
C GLU A 523 -15.96 -9.71 17.36
N VAL A 524 -15.10 -10.54 16.76
CA VAL A 524 -15.22 -11.99 16.75
C VAL A 524 -14.27 -12.55 17.81
N LYS A 525 -14.85 -13.04 18.90
CA LYS A 525 -14.12 -13.55 20.07
C LYS A 525 -14.15 -15.05 20.16
N LEU A 526 -13.01 -15.65 20.42
CA LEU A 526 -12.93 -17.03 20.86
C LEU A 526 -13.61 -17.20 22.22
N LYS A 527 -14.32 -18.31 22.41
CA LYS A 527 -14.94 -18.66 23.69
C LYS A 527 -13.89 -18.89 24.77
N ASP A 528 -14.19 -18.49 25.99
CA ASP A 528 -13.28 -18.68 27.13
C ASP A 528 -13.03 -20.17 27.43
N ASP A 529 -14.05 -21.02 27.25
CA ASP A 529 -13.93 -22.47 27.43
C ASP A 529 -13.01 -23.07 26.34
N PHE A 530 -13.09 -22.59 25.07
CA PHE A 530 -12.16 -23.00 24.05
C PHE A 530 -10.74 -22.57 24.39
N LYS A 531 -10.52 -21.33 24.86
CA LYS A 531 -9.19 -20.83 25.30
C LYS A 531 -8.58 -21.62 26.44
N LYS A 532 -9.39 -22.30 27.25
CA LYS A 532 -8.97 -23.20 28.35
C LYS A 532 -8.80 -24.65 27.89
N SER A 533 -9.23 -25.01 26.70
CA SER A 533 -9.15 -26.37 26.17
C SER A 533 -7.70 -26.84 25.96
N SER A 534 -7.49 -28.16 26.06
CA SER A 534 -6.18 -28.76 25.76
C SER A 534 -5.75 -28.55 24.32
N LEU A 535 -6.69 -28.46 23.36
CA LEU A 535 -6.40 -28.17 21.97
C LEU A 535 -5.82 -26.75 21.82
N TYR A 536 -6.42 -25.73 22.45
CA TYR A 536 -5.94 -24.36 22.33
C TYR A 536 -4.60 -24.16 23.03
N LEU A 537 -4.39 -24.75 24.21
CA LEU A 537 -3.19 -24.54 25.02
C LEU A 537 -1.99 -25.34 24.50
N ASN A 538 -2.21 -26.59 24.08
CA ASN A 538 -1.14 -27.55 23.77
C ASN A 538 -1.28 -28.19 22.38
N GLY A 539 -2.36 -27.93 21.65
CA GLY A 539 -2.62 -28.53 20.34
C GLY A 539 -1.89 -27.82 19.20
N TYR A 540 -1.82 -28.51 18.08
CA TYR A 540 -1.18 -28.05 16.86
C TYR A 540 -2.19 -27.97 15.71
N VAL A 541 -1.95 -26.99 14.83
CA VAL A 541 -2.57 -26.86 13.52
C VAL A 541 -1.48 -27.00 12.48
N PHE A 542 -1.76 -27.69 11.41
CA PHE A 542 -0.80 -27.99 10.37
C PHE A 542 -1.21 -27.31 9.07
N TYR A 543 -0.28 -26.60 8.45
CA TYR A 543 -0.47 -26.03 7.11
C TYR A 543 0.86 -25.96 6.38
N ASN A 544 0.80 -25.84 5.04
CA ASN A 544 1.98 -25.84 4.21
C ASN A 544 2.47 -24.41 3.94
N GLU A 545 3.69 -24.30 3.49
CA GLU A 545 4.33 -23.04 3.11
C GLU A 545 4.54 -22.97 1.60
N LEU A 546 4.63 -21.73 1.10
CA LEU A 546 4.99 -21.47 -0.28
C LEU A 546 6.50 -21.73 -0.46
N ILE A 547 6.84 -22.65 -1.34
CA ILE A 547 8.22 -22.89 -1.78
C ILE A 547 8.44 -22.09 -3.05
N LYS A 548 9.48 -21.27 -3.04
CA LYS A 548 10.00 -20.61 -4.23
C LYS A 548 11.13 -21.47 -4.75
N GLU A 549 10.85 -22.25 -5.77
CA GLU A 549 11.90 -23.03 -6.46
C GLU A 549 12.37 -22.23 -7.66
N PRO A 550 13.71 -22.15 -7.87
CA PRO A 550 14.20 -21.68 -9.15
C PRO A 550 13.71 -22.64 -10.24
N SER A 551 13.27 -22.11 -11.36
CA SER A 551 12.76 -22.90 -12.48
C SER A 551 13.83 -23.74 -13.18
N PHE A 552 15.10 -23.55 -12.82
CA PHE A 552 16.18 -24.47 -13.18
C PHE A 552 16.00 -25.79 -12.42
N LYS A 553 15.15 -26.64 -12.95
CA LYS A 553 15.04 -28.03 -12.46
C LYS A 553 16.34 -28.81 -12.61
N ASP A 554 17.27 -28.32 -13.46
CA ASP A 554 18.60 -28.84 -13.65
C ASP A 554 19.60 -27.68 -13.65
N ILE A 555 20.48 -27.66 -12.68
CA ILE A 555 21.73 -26.92 -12.65
C ILE A 555 22.51 -27.17 -13.97
N ALA A 556 22.35 -28.33 -14.56
CA ALA A 556 22.77 -28.71 -15.89
C ALA A 556 22.35 -27.71 -17.00
N SER A 557 21.32 -26.89 -16.84
CA SER A 557 20.95 -25.91 -17.86
C SER A 557 21.90 -24.71 -17.95
N ILE A 558 22.57 -24.32 -16.85
CA ILE A 558 23.69 -23.35 -16.89
C ILE A 558 24.96 -24.04 -17.40
N ALA A 559 25.21 -25.29 -16.97
CA ALA A 559 26.34 -26.09 -17.41
C ALA A 559 26.18 -26.60 -18.86
N ASN A 560 24.93 -26.83 -19.33
CA ASN A 560 24.58 -27.23 -20.69
C ASN A 560 24.45 -26.04 -21.65
N LEU A 561 24.85 -24.83 -21.29
CA LEU A 561 25.20 -23.79 -22.25
C LEU A 561 26.38 -24.31 -23.09
N ASN A 562 26.08 -25.30 -23.98
CA ASN A 562 26.99 -25.79 -25.00
C ASN A 562 27.35 -24.74 -26.05
N SER A 563 26.79 -23.54 -25.96
CA SER A 563 27.21 -22.36 -26.69
C SER A 563 28.35 -21.69 -25.95
N HIS A 564 29.53 -21.80 -26.51
CA HIS A 564 30.69 -21.06 -26.08
C HIS A 564 30.30 -19.56 -26.01
N LEU A 565 30.45 -18.95 -24.83
CA LEU A 565 30.21 -17.52 -24.69
C LEU A 565 31.32 -16.77 -25.44
N LYS A 566 30.97 -15.96 -26.42
CA LYS A 566 31.94 -15.17 -27.19
C LYS A 566 32.16 -13.82 -26.53
N VAL A 567 33.42 -13.51 -26.18
CA VAL A 567 33.84 -12.24 -25.60
C VAL A 567 34.96 -11.62 -26.42
N ARG A 568 34.75 -10.42 -26.96
CA ARG A 568 35.76 -9.65 -27.67
C ARG A 568 36.41 -8.63 -26.74
N ILE A 569 37.74 -8.63 -26.69
CA ILE A 569 38.54 -7.64 -25.99
C ILE A 569 39.13 -6.67 -27.02
N GLY A 570 38.85 -5.38 -26.84
CA GLY A 570 39.48 -4.34 -27.63
C GLY A 570 40.94 -4.10 -27.24
N THR A 571 41.85 -4.05 -28.20
CA THR A 571 43.31 -3.86 -28.02
C THR A 571 43.74 -2.39 -28.00
N GLY A 572 42.77 -1.46 -28.11
CA GLY A 572 43.07 0.00 -28.10
C GLY A 572 43.65 0.54 -29.40
N LYS A 573 43.73 -0.26 -30.49
CA LYS A 573 44.08 0.26 -31.81
C LYS A 573 42.86 0.94 -32.43
N MET A 574 43.02 2.21 -32.83
CA MET A 574 42.03 2.94 -33.61
C MET A 574 42.22 2.60 -35.08
N ASP A 575 41.20 2.02 -35.71
CA ASP A 575 41.01 2.03 -37.13
C ASP A 575 39.85 2.96 -37.48
N GLN A 576 40.10 3.91 -38.39
CA GLN A 576 39.12 4.83 -38.90
C GLN A 576 38.43 4.14 -40.10
N SER A 577 37.17 3.77 -39.97
CA SER A 577 36.33 3.40 -41.11
C SER A 577 35.05 4.20 -41.10
N GLU A 578 34.69 4.72 -42.26
CA GLU A 578 33.52 5.55 -42.52
C GLU A 578 32.21 4.81 -42.22
N ILE A 579 31.31 5.53 -41.59
CA ILE A 579 29.98 5.12 -41.25
C ILE A 579 29.12 5.12 -42.51
N MET A 580 28.76 3.96 -43.04
CA MET A 580 27.50 3.65 -43.75
C MET A 580 27.52 2.22 -44.25
N ALA A 581 26.98 1.27 -43.47
CA ALA A 581 26.34 0.04 -43.98
C ALA A 581 25.56 -0.63 -42.84
N GLU A 582 24.30 -0.82 -43.13
CA GLU A 582 23.39 -1.67 -42.43
C GLU A 582 23.86 -3.11 -42.39
N ASP A 583 23.45 -3.83 -41.36
CA ASP A 583 23.57 -5.24 -41.11
C ASP A 583 23.99 -6.18 -42.26
N GLU A 584 24.79 -7.15 -41.83
CA GLU A 584 25.17 -8.43 -42.37
C GLU A 584 26.62 -8.52 -42.92
N ASP A 585 27.33 -9.49 -42.34
CA ASP A 585 28.56 -10.10 -42.82
C ASP A 585 29.80 -9.21 -43.03
N LEU A 586 30.44 -8.76 -41.95
CA LEU A 586 31.84 -8.43 -41.94
C LEU A 586 32.74 -9.60 -41.59
N SER A 587 32.77 -10.60 -42.49
CA SER A 587 33.94 -11.44 -42.68
C SER A 587 34.95 -10.72 -43.61
N VAL A 588 35.74 -9.83 -43.06
CA VAL A 588 36.93 -9.35 -43.74
C VAL A 588 38.13 -9.55 -42.85
N GLY A 589 39.04 -10.38 -43.36
CA GLY A 589 40.27 -10.84 -42.87
C GLY A 589 41.11 -9.88 -42.04
N MET A 590 41.16 -10.21 -40.76
CA MET A 590 42.32 -10.05 -39.90
C MET A 590 42.42 -11.29 -39.06
N SER A 591 43.57 -11.92 -38.97
CA SER A 591 43.82 -13.11 -38.14
C SER A 591 43.68 -12.74 -36.64
N SER A 592 42.42 -12.67 -36.17
CA SER A 592 42.16 -12.64 -34.75
C SER A 592 42.27 -14.06 -34.21
N SER A 593 43.32 -14.31 -33.42
CA SER A 593 43.40 -15.54 -32.70
C SER A 593 42.25 -15.55 -31.64
N TYR A 594 41.57 -16.67 -31.55
CA TYR A 594 40.65 -16.93 -30.44
C TYR A 594 41.20 -18.07 -29.57
N PHE A 595 41.00 -18.00 -28.29
CA PHE A 595 41.30 -19.09 -27.38
C PHE A 595 40.13 -19.30 -26.41
N THR A 596 39.87 -20.53 -26.08
CA THR A 596 38.80 -20.89 -25.15
C THR A 596 39.38 -21.05 -23.74
N ILE A 597 38.74 -20.39 -22.77
CA ILE A 597 39.11 -20.48 -21.35
C ILE A 597 37.87 -20.82 -20.52
N LYS A 598 38.00 -21.67 -19.53
CA LYS A 598 36.91 -21.86 -18.57
C LYS A 598 36.77 -20.65 -17.64
N LEU A 599 35.56 -20.26 -17.30
CA LEU A 599 35.31 -19.07 -16.48
C LEU A 599 36.07 -19.14 -15.14
N LYS A 600 36.13 -20.31 -14.50
CA LYS A 600 36.90 -20.55 -13.24
C LYS A 600 38.40 -20.29 -13.40
N GLU A 601 38.97 -20.48 -14.60
CA GLU A 601 40.40 -20.31 -14.88
C GLU A 601 40.81 -18.84 -14.97
N LEU A 602 39.87 -17.90 -15.07
CA LEU A 602 40.12 -16.47 -14.95
C LEU A 602 40.56 -16.05 -13.54
N GLY A 603 40.37 -16.97 -12.54
CA GLY A 603 40.70 -16.77 -11.13
C GLY A 603 39.47 -16.47 -10.27
N ASN A 604 39.33 -17.18 -9.17
CA ASN A 604 38.15 -17.10 -8.28
C ASN A 604 37.86 -15.65 -7.79
N ASN A 605 38.89 -14.89 -7.44
CA ASN A 605 38.74 -13.52 -6.99
C ASN A 605 38.28 -12.58 -8.10
N VAL A 606 38.74 -12.82 -9.34
CA VAL A 606 38.31 -12.02 -10.52
C VAL A 606 36.86 -12.29 -10.83
N VAL A 607 36.45 -13.56 -10.87
CA VAL A 607 35.04 -13.95 -11.13
C VAL A 607 34.13 -13.47 -10.00
N ARG A 608 34.53 -13.59 -8.73
CA ARG A 608 33.79 -13.08 -7.58
C ARG A 608 33.59 -11.55 -7.67
N THR A 609 34.63 -10.80 -8.06
CA THR A 609 34.55 -9.34 -8.24
C THR A 609 33.61 -8.98 -9.39
N ALA A 610 33.62 -9.76 -10.47
CA ALA A 610 32.69 -9.58 -11.57
C ALA A 610 31.23 -9.87 -11.16
N LEU A 611 30.96 -10.99 -10.46
CA LEU A 611 29.63 -11.34 -9.94
C LEU A 611 29.06 -10.25 -9.03
N ASN A 612 29.87 -9.69 -8.15
CA ASN A 612 29.44 -8.61 -7.22
C ASN A 612 29.00 -7.32 -7.93
N LYS A 613 29.32 -7.13 -9.21
CA LYS A 613 28.88 -6.00 -10.02
C LYS A 613 27.43 -6.13 -10.50
N PHE A 614 26.87 -7.32 -10.44
CA PHE A 614 25.52 -7.63 -10.89
C PHE A 614 24.64 -7.98 -9.69
N GLU A 615 23.52 -7.29 -9.55
CA GLU A 615 22.57 -7.47 -8.44
C GLU A 615 22.02 -8.92 -8.38
N THR A 616 21.80 -9.52 -9.55
CA THR A 616 21.25 -10.87 -9.73
C THR A 616 22.15 -11.95 -9.14
N PHE A 617 23.48 -11.74 -9.15
CA PHE A 617 24.47 -12.72 -8.68
C PHE A 617 24.95 -12.49 -7.24
N LYS A 618 24.30 -11.60 -6.48
CA LYS A 618 24.53 -11.53 -5.03
C LYS A 618 24.10 -12.83 -4.36
N PHE A 619 24.85 -13.27 -3.35
CA PHE A 619 24.64 -14.57 -2.73
C PHE A 619 23.22 -14.81 -2.21
N GLU A 620 22.61 -13.80 -1.61
CA GLU A 620 21.23 -13.89 -1.12
C GLU A 620 20.23 -14.16 -2.25
N LYS A 621 20.43 -13.52 -3.42
CA LYS A 621 19.59 -13.76 -4.60
C LYS A 621 19.90 -15.10 -5.26
N LEU A 622 21.18 -15.47 -5.37
CA LEU A 622 21.54 -16.79 -5.86
C LEU A 622 20.97 -17.91 -5.00
N LYS A 623 20.90 -17.71 -3.68
CA LYS A 623 20.28 -18.69 -2.77
C LYS A 623 18.79 -18.84 -2.99
N ALA A 624 18.11 -17.81 -3.52
CA ALA A 624 16.70 -17.91 -3.92
C ALA A 624 16.50 -18.76 -5.19
N TYR A 625 17.48 -18.73 -6.12
CA TYR A 625 17.49 -19.60 -7.32
C TYR A 625 18.01 -21.01 -7.01
N PHE A 626 18.97 -21.13 -6.10
CA PHE A 626 19.69 -22.36 -5.74
C PHE A 626 19.69 -22.54 -4.22
N PRO A 627 18.61 -23.05 -3.62
CA PRO A 627 18.48 -23.17 -2.15
C PRO A 627 19.59 -23.98 -1.48
N ASN A 628 20.16 -24.95 -2.19
CA ASN A 628 21.21 -25.83 -1.70
C ASN A 628 22.63 -25.26 -1.87
N LEU A 629 22.78 -24.09 -2.49
CA LEU A 629 24.09 -23.45 -2.71
C LEU A 629 24.72 -23.06 -1.36
N LYS A 630 25.94 -23.54 -1.10
CA LYS A 630 26.62 -23.32 0.18
C LYS A 630 27.45 -22.03 0.21
N SER A 631 28.04 -21.65 -0.94
CA SER A 631 28.89 -20.46 -1.02
C SER A 631 29.04 -19.92 -2.46
N ILE A 632 29.44 -18.64 -2.59
CA ILE A 632 29.84 -18.05 -3.89
C ILE A 632 31.03 -18.82 -4.51
N THR A 633 31.93 -19.35 -3.70
CA THR A 633 33.06 -20.14 -4.22
C THR A 633 32.57 -21.42 -4.88
N GLU A 634 31.61 -22.13 -4.30
CA GLU A 634 30.98 -23.30 -4.90
C GLU A 634 30.29 -22.90 -6.23
N PHE A 635 29.57 -21.77 -6.27
CA PHE A 635 28.94 -21.27 -7.49
C PHE A 635 29.93 -21.02 -8.63
N ILE A 636 31.17 -20.56 -8.30
CA ILE A 636 32.23 -20.29 -9.29
C ILE A 636 32.91 -21.57 -9.74
N THR A 637 33.19 -22.50 -8.82
CA THR A 637 34.10 -23.61 -9.07
C THR A 637 33.41 -24.93 -9.43
N SER A 638 32.18 -25.16 -8.92
CA SER A 638 31.44 -26.39 -9.19
C SER A 638 31.05 -26.52 -10.66
N GLU A 639 31.16 -27.73 -11.18
CA GLU A 639 30.74 -28.08 -12.53
C GLU A 639 29.25 -27.99 -12.75
N ASP A 640 28.48 -28.07 -11.67
CA ASP A 640 27.04 -27.89 -11.65
C ASP A 640 26.62 -26.42 -11.86
N PHE A 641 27.55 -25.48 -11.69
CA PHE A 641 27.29 -24.04 -11.85
C PHE A 641 28.22 -23.43 -12.92
N LEU A 642 29.03 -22.42 -12.55
CA LEU A 642 29.89 -21.70 -13.50
C LEU A 642 31.19 -22.44 -13.87
N GLY A 643 31.54 -23.52 -13.16
CA GLY A 643 32.84 -24.17 -13.27
C GLY A 643 33.16 -24.77 -14.64
N ASN A 644 32.17 -25.18 -15.41
CA ASN A 644 32.33 -25.73 -16.77
C ASN A 644 32.02 -24.76 -17.91
N ILE A 645 31.61 -23.55 -17.61
CA ILE A 645 31.28 -22.55 -18.64
C ILE A 645 32.54 -22.14 -19.41
N LYS A 646 32.53 -22.35 -20.71
CA LYS A 646 33.61 -21.99 -21.64
C LYS A 646 33.34 -20.63 -22.24
N VAL A 647 34.41 -19.82 -22.32
CA VAL A 647 34.39 -18.47 -22.90
C VAL A 647 35.42 -18.45 -24.03
N ASP A 648 34.96 -18.19 -25.23
CA ASP A 648 35.81 -17.98 -26.39
C ASP A 648 36.22 -16.50 -26.42
N VAL A 649 37.44 -16.23 -26.12
CA VAL A 649 38.02 -14.89 -26.08
C VAL A 649 38.63 -14.58 -27.45
N VAL A 650 38.10 -13.61 -28.12
CA VAL A 650 38.64 -13.05 -29.38
C VAL A 650 39.59 -11.91 -29.01
N SER A 651 40.86 -12.14 -29.15
CA SER A 651 41.90 -11.14 -28.78
C SER A 651 43.18 -11.36 -29.59
N ASP A 652 43.92 -10.32 -29.81
CA ASP A 652 45.27 -10.38 -30.40
C ASP A 652 46.37 -10.75 -29.38
N ILE A 653 45.99 -10.96 -28.12
CA ILE A 653 46.87 -11.25 -26.98
C ILE A 653 46.51 -12.62 -26.39
N LEU A 654 47.48 -13.52 -26.31
CA LEU A 654 47.29 -14.88 -25.78
C LEU A 654 47.34 -14.92 -24.24
N GLN A 655 47.91 -13.92 -23.56
CA GLN A 655 47.94 -13.83 -22.11
C GLN A 655 47.22 -12.60 -21.62
N LEU A 656 46.14 -12.81 -20.82
CA LEU A 656 45.33 -11.75 -20.27
C LEU A 656 45.92 -11.22 -18.97
N ASN A 657 46.09 -9.92 -18.86
CA ASN A 657 46.39 -9.24 -17.61
C ASN A 657 45.13 -9.23 -16.68
N GLN A 658 45.32 -8.86 -15.41
CA GLN A 658 44.22 -8.90 -14.40
C GLN A 658 43.00 -8.06 -14.79
N SER A 659 43.20 -6.86 -15.38
CA SER A 659 42.10 -5.98 -15.83
C SER A 659 41.33 -6.59 -17.01
N GLN A 660 42.05 -7.23 -17.94
CA GLN A 660 41.46 -7.93 -19.07
C GLN A 660 40.68 -9.18 -18.63
N ARG A 661 41.20 -9.99 -17.67
CA ARG A 661 40.47 -11.10 -17.06
C ARG A 661 39.17 -10.65 -16.41
N LEU A 662 39.17 -9.53 -15.68
CA LEU A 662 37.97 -8.97 -15.10
C LEU A 662 36.96 -8.54 -16.17
N ASN A 663 37.42 -7.92 -17.25
CA ASN A 663 36.56 -7.50 -18.38
C ASN A 663 35.93 -8.71 -19.07
N VAL A 664 36.69 -9.80 -19.31
CA VAL A 664 36.19 -11.07 -19.84
C VAL A 664 35.11 -11.63 -18.91
N ALA A 665 35.40 -11.73 -17.61
CA ALA A 665 34.45 -12.23 -16.62
C ALA A 665 33.16 -11.41 -16.60
N MET A 666 33.24 -10.08 -16.61
CA MET A 666 32.06 -9.20 -16.61
C MET A 666 31.21 -9.38 -17.88
N LYS A 667 31.83 -9.44 -19.07
CA LYS A 667 31.13 -9.64 -20.34
C LYS A 667 30.50 -11.02 -20.45
N ALA A 668 31.13 -12.06 -19.90
CA ALA A 668 30.59 -13.40 -19.83
C ALA A 668 29.38 -13.49 -18.88
N ILE A 669 29.51 -12.92 -17.68
CA ILE A 669 28.43 -12.89 -16.68
C ILE A 669 27.23 -12.11 -17.21
N LYS A 670 27.45 -10.99 -17.92
CA LYS A 670 26.39 -10.21 -18.56
C LYS A 670 25.61 -11.02 -19.61
N GLN A 671 26.20 -12.00 -20.28
CA GLN A 671 25.51 -12.91 -21.20
C GLN A 671 24.76 -14.01 -20.47
N ILE A 672 25.20 -14.41 -19.28
CA ILE A 672 24.55 -15.43 -18.44
C ILE A 672 23.32 -14.86 -17.71
N GLU A 673 23.36 -13.59 -17.33
CA GLU A 673 22.30 -12.94 -16.53
C GLU A 673 20.89 -13.07 -17.16
N PRO A 674 20.66 -12.77 -18.44
CA PRO A 674 19.33 -12.90 -19.06
C PRO A 674 18.83 -14.34 -19.10
N ILE A 675 19.73 -15.31 -19.14
CA ILE A 675 19.38 -16.74 -19.13
C ILE A 675 18.89 -17.15 -17.74
N LEU A 676 19.57 -16.66 -16.69
CA LEU A 676 19.14 -16.86 -15.30
C LEU A 676 17.77 -16.20 -15.03
N LEU A 677 17.49 -15.05 -15.65
CA LEU A 677 16.25 -14.30 -15.45
C LEU A 677 15.08 -14.80 -16.31
N LYS A 678 15.36 -15.48 -17.44
CA LYS A 678 14.34 -15.87 -18.43
C LYS A 678 13.36 -16.90 -17.90
N ASP A 679 13.80 -17.84 -17.07
CA ASP A 679 12.98 -18.97 -16.61
C ASP A 679 12.23 -18.70 -15.30
N GLY A 680 12.47 -17.55 -14.64
CA GLY A 680 11.74 -17.09 -13.47
C GLY A 680 11.84 -18.02 -12.25
N ILE A 681 11.21 -17.63 -11.15
CA ILE A 681 11.03 -18.45 -9.95
C ILE A 681 9.66 -19.12 -10.06
N THR A 682 9.59 -20.44 -10.13
CA THR A 682 8.33 -21.17 -9.97
C THR A 682 7.97 -21.22 -8.47
N GLN A 683 6.70 -21.00 -8.20
CA GLN A 683 6.17 -21.08 -6.85
C GLN A 683 5.23 -22.28 -6.77
N ARG A 684 5.38 -23.10 -5.73
CA ARG A 684 4.47 -24.19 -5.43
C ARG A 684 4.26 -24.33 -3.93
N GLY A 685 3.14 -24.90 -3.51
CA GLY A 685 2.93 -25.28 -2.12
C GLY A 685 3.80 -26.47 -1.74
N SER A 686 4.39 -26.43 -0.56
CA SER A 686 5.07 -27.60 0.01
C SER A 686 4.11 -28.76 0.22
N CYS A 687 4.52 -29.97 -0.09
CA CYS A 687 3.80 -31.16 0.39
C CYS A 687 4.03 -31.41 1.89
N GLU A 688 4.98 -30.73 2.50
CA GLU A 688 5.31 -30.81 3.91
C GLU A 688 4.50 -29.79 4.70
N PHE A 689 3.67 -30.26 5.64
CA PHE A 689 2.84 -29.46 6.52
C PHE A 689 3.53 -29.31 7.87
N LYS A 690 3.82 -28.07 8.25
CA LYS A 690 4.50 -27.74 9.50
C LYS A 690 3.51 -27.55 10.64
N ALA A 691 3.93 -27.96 11.83
CA ALA A 691 3.16 -27.80 13.05
C ALA A 691 3.27 -26.36 13.58
N HIS A 692 2.14 -25.74 13.87
CA HIS A 692 2.03 -24.46 14.54
C HIS A 692 1.09 -24.60 15.74
N THR A 693 1.35 -23.92 16.85
CA THR A 693 0.46 -24.01 17.99
C THR A 693 -0.89 -23.34 17.67
N VAL A 694 -2.00 -23.98 18.03
CA VAL A 694 -3.36 -23.44 17.79
C VAL A 694 -3.48 -22.03 18.36
N LYS A 695 -2.90 -21.76 19.54
CA LYS A 695 -2.88 -20.44 20.19
C LYS A 695 -2.10 -19.38 19.38
N SER A 696 -1.09 -19.75 18.62
CA SER A 696 -0.33 -18.79 17.81
C SER A 696 -1.07 -18.38 16.54
N VAL A 697 -1.95 -19.24 16.03
CA VAL A 697 -2.68 -19.06 14.78
C VAL A 697 -4.03 -18.41 15.03
N PHE A 698 -4.91 -19.03 15.83
CA PHE A 698 -6.28 -18.54 16.01
C PHE A 698 -6.38 -17.56 17.20
N LYS A 699 -6.94 -16.37 16.92
CA LYS A 699 -7.02 -15.26 17.87
C LYS A 699 -8.37 -14.56 17.80
N ASP A 700 -8.58 -13.59 18.68
CA ASP A 700 -9.72 -12.69 18.60
C ASP A 700 -9.50 -11.69 17.44
N HIS A 701 -10.54 -11.43 16.65
CA HIS A 701 -10.49 -10.58 15.46
C HIS A 701 -11.46 -9.40 15.51
N MET A 702 -11.16 -8.36 14.76
CA MET A 702 -12.11 -7.32 14.36
C MET A 702 -12.39 -7.43 12.87
N LEU A 703 -13.57 -7.84 12.50
CA LEU A 703 -14.02 -7.90 11.12
C LEU A 703 -14.69 -6.59 10.72
N LYS A 704 -14.30 -6.07 9.53
CA LYS A 704 -15.01 -5.00 8.85
C LYS A 704 -15.82 -5.61 7.72
N ILE A 705 -17.11 -5.57 7.85
CA ILE A 705 -18.02 -6.16 6.85
C ILE A 705 -18.77 -5.02 6.17
N SER A 706 -18.61 -4.90 4.85
CA SER A 706 -19.40 -4.00 4.00
C SER A 706 -20.72 -4.69 3.65
N ILE A 707 -21.84 -4.09 4.04
CA ILE A 707 -23.19 -4.66 3.83
C ILE A 707 -23.67 -4.46 2.39
N GLU A 708 -23.21 -3.40 1.69
CA GLU A 708 -23.70 -3.04 0.36
C GLU A 708 -23.08 -3.84 -0.80
N GLU A 709 -21.89 -4.38 -0.64
CA GLU A 709 -21.15 -5.05 -1.74
C GLU A 709 -21.31 -6.57 -1.79
N ASN A 710 -21.96 -7.17 -0.80
CA ASN A 710 -22.11 -8.63 -0.74
C ASN A 710 -23.41 -9.08 -1.42
N SER A 711 -23.27 -9.99 -2.39
CA SER A 711 -24.41 -10.69 -3.02
C SER A 711 -25.19 -11.56 -2.04
N ASP A 712 -24.56 -11.98 -0.95
CA ASP A 712 -25.17 -12.76 0.13
C ASP A 712 -25.58 -11.86 1.30
N LYS A 713 -26.88 -11.72 1.53
CA LYS A 713 -27.48 -10.89 2.57
C LYS A 713 -27.18 -11.36 4.01
N GLN A 714 -26.61 -12.54 4.19
CA GLN A 714 -26.28 -13.11 5.51
C GLN A 714 -24.89 -12.75 6.00
N ILE A 715 -23.98 -12.38 5.10
CA ILE A 715 -22.62 -11.94 5.50
C ILE A 715 -22.71 -10.73 6.44
N GLY A 716 -22.01 -10.81 7.56
CA GLY A 716 -21.98 -9.76 8.59
C GLY A 716 -23.15 -9.76 9.58
N LYS A 717 -24.14 -10.62 9.40
CA LYS A 717 -25.21 -10.77 10.38
C LYS A 717 -24.85 -11.86 11.39
N SER A 718 -25.11 -11.57 12.66
CA SER A 718 -24.97 -12.55 13.75
C SER A 718 -25.90 -13.73 13.52
N MET A 719 -25.36 -14.93 13.63
CA MET A 719 -26.19 -16.16 13.61
C MET A 719 -26.97 -16.31 14.92
N GLN A 720 -26.38 -15.93 16.04
CA GLN A 720 -27.01 -16.00 17.36
C GLN A 720 -28.16 -14.99 17.53
N ALA A 721 -28.00 -13.77 16.99
CA ALA A 721 -29.00 -12.71 17.07
C ALA A 721 -29.93 -12.64 15.85
N SER A 722 -29.92 -13.65 14.97
CA SER A 722 -30.71 -13.64 13.75
C SER A 722 -32.20 -13.67 14.07
N LYS A 723 -32.96 -12.78 13.41
CA LYS A 723 -34.44 -12.81 13.43
C LYS A 723 -35.00 -13.86 12.46
N ASP A 724 -34.17 -14.34 11.55
CA ASP A 724 -34.54 -15.37 10.60
C ASP A 724 -34.31 -16.75 11.25
N ILE A 725 -35.39 -17.49 11.44
CA ILE A 725 -35.39 -18.81 12.08
C ILE A 725 -34.47 -19.79 11.36
N GLU A 726 -34.36 -19.64 10.04
CA GLU A 726 -33.48 -20.48 9.20
C GLU A 726 -31.99 -20.30 9.57
N PHE A 727 -31.58 -19.12 9.98
CA PHE A 727 -30.20 -18.80 10.34
C PHE A 727 -29.98 -18.53 11.83
N ASN A 728 -31.02 -18.72 12.66
CA ASN A 728 -30.91 -18.56 14.12
C ASN A 728 -30.32 -19.82 14.75
N MET A 729 -29.30 -19.66 15.59
CA MET A 729 -28.75 -20.74 16.40
C MET A 729 -27.99 -20.16 17.59
N ASP A 730 -28.14 -20.75 18.75
CA ASP A 730 -27.41 -20.39 19.98
C ASP A 730 -25.98 -20.96 19.95
N ILE A 731 -25.12 -20.36 19.14
CA ILE A 731 -23.71 -20.75 18.99
C ILE A 731 -22.93 -20.53 20.29
N ALA A 732 -23.24 -19.48 21.06
CA ALA A 732 -22.47 -19.13 22.26
C ALA A 732 -22.47 -20.30 23.28
N ASN A 733 -23.54 -21.05 23.37
CA ASN A 733 -23.67 -22.17 24.31
C ASN A 733 -23.23 -23.52 23.73
N THR A 734 -22.86 -23.64 22.48
CA THR A 734 -22.28 -24.88 21.94
C THR A 734 -20.85 -25.10 22.45
N SER A 735 -20.48 -26.35 22.72
CA SER A 735 -19.13 -26.70 23.19
C SER A 735 -18.11 -26.91 22.07
N TRP A 736 -18.59 -27.09 20.86
CA TRP A 736 -17.76 -27.47 19.70
C TRP A 736 -17.45 -26.33 18.74
N HIS A 737 -18.17 -25.21 18.74
CA HIS A 737 -17.82 -24.02 17.94
C HIS A 737 -16.87 -23.12 18.73
N ALA A 738 -15.70 -22.78 18.15
CA ALA A 738 -14.63 -22.08 18.87
C ALA A 738 -14.93 -20.61 19.13
N TYR A 739 -15.63 -19.93 18.21
CA TYR A 739 -16.01 -18.53 18.37
C TYR A 739 -17.39 -18.35 19.00
N GLN A 740 -17.64 -17.17 19.60
CA GLN A 740 -18.89 -16.84 20.29
C GLN A 740 -20.09 -16.70 19.33
N ASP A 741 -19.82 -16.37 18.05
CA ASP A 741 -20.85 -16.18 17.02
C ASP A 741 -20.28 -16.50 15.62
N CYS A 742 -21.18 -16.58 14.61
CA CYS A 742 -20.84 -16.76 13.22
C CYS A 742 -21.45 -15.63 12.38
N PHE A 743 -20.59 -14.88 11.70
CA PHE A 743 -20.95 -13.75 10.82
C PHE A 743 -20.73 -14.07 9.33
N GLY A 744 -20.58 -15.33 9.00
CA GLY A 744 -20.33 -15.82 7.65
C GLY A 744 -21.52 -15.73 6.69
N SER A 745 -21.32 -16.25 5.49
CA SER A 745 -22.32 -16.38 4.44
C SER A 745 -23.43 -17.36 4.81
N SER A 746 -24.49 -17.41 3.99
CA SER A 746 -25.57 -18.39 4.17
C SER A 746 -25.06 -19.83 4.14
N GLU A 747 -24.16 -20.17 3.21
CA GLU A 747 -23.57 -21.52 3.11
C GLU A 747 -22.73 -21.90 4.33
N GLU A 748 -22.00 -20.94 4.88
CA GLU A 748 -21.24 -21.13 6.12
C GLU A 748 -22.18 -21.41 7.31
N LYS A 749 -23.30 -20.71 7.41
CA LYS A 749 -24.30 -20.91 8.45
C LYS A 749 -25.04 -22.27 8.31
N TYR A 750 -25.30 -22.69 7.09
CA TYR A 750 -25.85 -24.03 6.85
C TYR A 750 -24.85 -25.13 7.25
N LEU A 751 -23.56 -24.97 6.96
CA LEU A 751 -22.53 -25.90 7.45
C LEU A 751 -22.53 -26.00 8.98
N VAL A 752 -22.57 -24.85 9.68
CA VAL A 752 -22.61 -24.81 11.15
C VAL A 752 -23.83 -25.59 11.68
N LYS A 753 -25.02 -25.39 11.12
CA LYS A 753 -26.23 -26.14 11.47
C LYS A 753 -26.12 -27.62 11.15
N TYR A 754 -25.49 -27.97 10.03
CA TYR A 754 -25.28 -29.37 9.68
C TYR A 754 -24.37 -30.06 10.71
N ILE A 755 -23.26 -29.43 11.12
CA ILE A 755 -22.37 -29.97 12.14
C ILE A 755 -23.11 -30.15 13.47
N GLU A 756 -23.98 -29.22 13.89
CA GLU A 756 -24.82 -29.38 15.07
C GLU A 756 -25.74 -30.64 14.97
N SER A 757 -26.33 -30.83 13.79
CA SER A 757 -27.25 -31.99 13.59
C SER A 757 -26.55 -33.35 13.70
N ILE A 758 -25.25 -33.41 13.42
CA ILE A 758 -24.44 -34.65 13.50
C ILE A 758 -23.55 -34.72 14.76
N TYR A 759 -23.51 -33.66 15.57
CA TYR A 759 -22.59 -33.55 16.71
C TYR A 759 -22.75 -34.69 17.71
N ALA A 760 -23.99 -35.08 18.01
CA ALA A 760 -24.24 -36.21 18.90
C ALA A 760 -23.60 -37.53 18.40
N LYS A 761 -23.71 -37.81 17.09
CA LYS A 761 -23.06 -38.98 16.46
C LYS A 761 -21.53 -38.87 16.51
N LEU A 762 -20.99 -37.67 16.24
CA LEU A 762 -19.54 -37.43 16.30
C LEU A 762 -19.00 -37.69 17.73
N THR A 763 -19.75 -37.33 18.78
CA THR A 763 -19.32 -37.54 20.17
C THR A 763 -19.34 -39.01 20.61
N GLU A 764 -19.95 -39.91 19.88
CA GLU A 764 -19.88 -41.34 20.16
C GLU A 764 -18.45 -41.87 19.93
N LYS A 765 -17.80 -41.39 18.87
CA LYS A 765 -16.49 -41.87 18.40
C LYS A 765 -15.33 -40.93 18.74
N TYR A 766 -15.58 -39.62 18.78
CA TYR A 766 -14.58 -38.58 18.97
C TYR A 766 -14.81 -37.76 20.24
N GLU A 767 -13.70 -37.21 20.74
CA GLU A 767 -13.65 -36.20 21.82
C GLU A 767 -12.93 -34.93 21.32
N ASN A 768 -12.97 -33.85 22.08
CA ASN A 768 -12.31 -32.57 21.71
C ASN A 768 -12.65 -32.13 20.28
N ILE A 769 -13.91 -32.13 19.95
CA ILE A 769 -14.41 -31.69 18.63
C ILE A 769 -14.52 -30.19 18.65
N TYR A 770 -13.78 -29.50 17.72
CA TYR A 770 -13.82 -28.06 17.59
C TYR A 770 -13.86 -27.64 16.14
N LEU A 771 -14.91 -26.89 15.76
CA LEU A 771 -15.02 -26.21 14.48
C LEU A 771 -14.55 -24.76 14.66
N ILE A 772 -13.48 -24.38 13.95
CA ILE A 772 -12.88 -23.06 14.03
C ILE A 772 -13.04 -22.38 12.67
N ARG A 773 -13.70 -21.22 12.63
CA ARG A 773 -13.75 -20.39 11.43
C ARG A 773 -12.38 -19.74 11.19
N ASN A 774 -11.91 -19.78 9.96
CA ASN A 774 -10.64 -19.17 9.58
C ASN A 774 -10.86 -17.69 9.20
N GLU A 775 -10.45 -16.78 10.06
CA GLU A 775 -10.56 -15.34 9.86
C GLU A 775 -9.30 -14.76 9.17
N CYS A 776 -8.84 -15.42 8.10
CA CYS A 776 -7.58 -15.15 7.39
C CYS A 776 -6.32 -15.49 8.19
N ASP A 777 -6.44 -16.31 9.23
CA ASP A 777 -5.33 -16.74 10.08
C ASP A 777 -4.41 -17.75 9.40
N LEU A 778 -4.98 -18.59 8.52
CA LEU A 778 -4.34 -19.74 7.93
C LEU A 778 -4.50 -19.71 6.41
N LYS A 779 -3.39 -19.96 5.71
CA LYS A 779 -3.33 -20.07 4.26
C LYS A 779 -2.73 -21.39 3.85
N LEU A 780 -3.31 -21.97 2.81
CA LEU A 780 -2.75 -23.14 2.12
C LEU A 780 -2.26 -22.73 0.75
N TYR A 781 -1.28 -23.46 0.24
CA TYR A 781 -0.71 -23.20 -1.07
C TYR A 781 -0.83 -24.45 -1.94
N SER A 782 -1.41 -24.30 -3.15
CA SER A 782 -1.54 -25.39 -4.11
C SER A 782 -0.19 -26.04 -4.42
N PHE A 783 -0.16 -27.38 -4.43
CA PHE A 783 1.07 -28.15 -4.67
C PHE A 783 1.63 -28.00 -6.09
N ASP A 784 0.81 -27.57 -7.04
CA ASP A 784 1.17 -27.59 -8.45
C ASP A 784 1.63 -26.19 -8.94
N ASN A 785 1.00 -25.12 -8.47
CA ASN A 785 1.24 -23.76 -8.95
C ASN A 785 1.40 -22.69 -7.84
N GLY A 786 1.29 -23.09 -6.57
CA GLY A 786 1.44 -22.17 -5.44
C GLY A 786 0.28 -21.17 -5.26
N ASP A 787 -0.84 -21.38 -5.92
CA ASP A 787 -2.04 -20.55 -5.72
C ASP A 787 -2.47 -20.60 -4.26
N VAL A 788 -2.81 -19.43 -3.73
CA VAL A 788 -3.22 -19.27 -2.33
C VAL A 788 -4.66 -19.71 -2.15
N PHE A 789 -4.89 -20.51 -1.13
CA PHE A 789 -6.21 -20.95 -0.69
C PHE A 789 -6.37 -20.70 0.81
N GLU A 790 -7.43 -20.02 1.20
CA GLU A 790 -7.83 -19.80 2.59
C GLU A 790 -9.12 -20.60 2.84
N PRO A 791 -9.05 -21.79 3.45
CA PRO A 791 -10.26 -22.55 3.76
C PRO A 791 -11.10 -21.82 4.82
N ASP A 792 -12.42 -21.79 4.66
CA ASP A 792 -13.31 -21.06 5.58
C ASP A 792 -13.34 -21.66 7.00
N TYR A 793 -13.16 -22.99 7.12
CA TYR A 793 -13.18 -23.68 8.41
C TYR A 793 -12.09 -24.73 8.57
N VAL A 794 -11.70 -24.93 9.83
CA VAL A 794 -10.87 -26.07 10.27
C VAL A 794 -11.64 -26.83 11.36
N LEU A 795 -11.88 -28.13 11.15
CA LEU A 795 -12.50 -29.01 12.12
C LEU A 795 -11.44 -29.93 12.75
N PHE A 796 -11.31 -29.86 14.05
CA PHE A 796 -10.46 -30.73 14.86
C PHE A 796 -11.31 -31.77 15.56
N MET A 797 -10.83 -33.03 15.53
CA MET A 797 -11.46 -34.12 16.28
C MET A 797 -10.36 -35.04 16.83
N LYS A 798 -10.53 -35.48 18.09
CA LYS A 798 -9.64 -36.45 18.72
C LYS A 798 -10.37 -37.79 18.89
N GLN A 799 -9.74 -38.90 18.49
CA GLN A 799 -10.34 -40.22 18.60
C GLN A 799 -10.37 -40.69 20.08
N LYS A 800 -11.48 -41.25 20.54
CA LYS A 800 -11.56 -41.89 21.86
C LYS A 800 -10.68 -43.14 21.88
N LYS A 801 -9.95 -43.34 22.96
CA LYS A 801 -8.99 -44.46 23.10
C LYS A 801 -9.64 -45.83 22.78
N GLY A 802 -9.05 -46.57 21.87
CA GLY A 802 -9.41 -47.97 21.67
C GLY A 802 -9.12 -48.59 20.29
N ASN A 803 -9.24 -47.95 19.18
CA ASN A 803 -9.19 -48.63 17.87
C ASN A 803 -8.70 -47.79 16.67
N GLY A 804 -7.70 -46.96 16.79
CA GLY A 804 -7.31 -46.13 15.62
C GLY A 804 -5.82 -46.04 15.37
N ARG A 805 -5.45 -45.85 14.06
CA ARG A 805 -4.07 -45.58 13.61
C ARG A 805 -3.59 -44.16 13.90
N PHE A 806 -4.47 -43.27 14.42
CA PHE A 806 -4.16 -41.86 14.69
C PHE A 806 -5.02 -41.34 15.83
N ASP A 807 -4.51 -40.39 16.61
CA ASP A 807 -5.20 -39.81 17.76
C ASP A 807 -5.99 -38.54 17.41
N SER A 808 -5.54 -37.71 16.47
CA SER A 808 -6.14 -36.43 16.14
C SER A 808 -6.28 -36.23 14.63
N ILE A 809 -7.42 -35.70 14.21
CA ILE A 809 -7.71 -35.40 12.82
C ILE A 809 -7.95 -33.90 12.66
N GLN A 810 -7.37 -33.31 11.64
CA GLN A 810 -7.61 -31.95 11.19
C GLN A 810 -8.24 -31.96 9.80
N PHE A 811 -9.45 -31.42 9.67
CA PHE A 811 -10.14 -31.26 8.40
C PHE A 811 -10.14 -29.81 7.97
N PHE A 812 -9.87 -29.57 6.68
CA PHE A 812 -10.16 -28.29 6.04
C PHE A 812 -11.51 -28.39 5.30
N ILE A 813 -12.37 -27.39 5.53
CA ILE A 813 -13.74 -27.35 5.02
C ILE A 813 -13.97 -26.00 4.35
N GLU A 814 -14.58 -26.04 3.17
CA GLU A 814 -14.96 -24.87 2.37
C GLU A 814 -16.45 -24.95 2.00
N PRO A 815 -17.32 -24.18 2.64
CA PRO A 815 -18.69 -23.97 2.18
C PRO A 815 -18.69 -23.14 0.91
N LYS A 816 -19.53 -23.50 -0.08
CA LYS A 816 -19.51 -22.81 -1.39
C LYS A 816 -20.89 -22.74 -2.02
N GLY A 817 -21.29 -21.54 -2.43
CA GLY A 817 -22.50 -21.33 -3.23
C GLY A 817 -22.38 -22.02 -4.60
N GLU A 818 -23.48 -22.59 -5.08
CA GLU A 818 -23.52 -23.40 -6.31
C GLU A 818 -22.94 -22.69 -7.54
N HIS A 819 -23.17 -21.37 -7.65
CA HIS A 819 -22.69 -20.55 -8.76
C HIS A 819 -21.16 -20.39 -8.81
N LEU A 820 -20.44 -20.64 -7.70
CA LEU A 820 -19.00 -20.53 -7.60
C LEU A 820 -18.25 -21.86 -7.78
N ARG A 821 -18.92 -23.02 -7.65
CA ARG A 821 -18.29 -24.34 -7.67
C ARG A 821 -17.46 -24.62 -8.92
N LYS A 822 -17.97 -24.26 -10.11
CA LYS A 822 -17.25 -24.50 -11.37
C LYS A 822 -15.97 -23.65 -11.47
N LYS A 823 -16.03 -22.41 -10.99
CA LYS A 823 -14.89 -21.49 -11.03
C LYS A 823 -13.79 -21.91 -10.07
N ASP A 824 -14.18 -22.38 -8.87
CA ASP A 824 -13.27 -22.70 -7.77
C ASP A 824 -12.97 -24.21 -7.65
N LYS A 825 -13.31 -25.01 -8.68
CA LYS A 825 -13.11 -26.46 -8.67
C LYS A 825 -11.70 -26.90 -8.31
N TRP A 826 -10.69 -26.16 -8.68
CA TRP A 826 -9.29 -26.42 -8.32
C TRP A 826 -9.06 -26.46 -6.81
N LYS A 827 -9.80 -25.66 -6.01
CA LYS A 827 -9.74 -25.66 -4.54
C LYS A 827 -10.30 -26.97 -3.98
N GLU A 828 -11.41 -27.45 -4.50
CA GLU A 828 -11.99 -28.75 -4.14
C GLU A 828 -11.04 -29.89 -4.46
N ASP A 829 -10.47 -29.90 -5.68
CA ASP A 829 -9.50 -30.90 -6.13
C ASP A 829 -8.24 -30.87 -5.25
N PHE A 830 -7.78 -29.67 -4.86
CA PHE A 830 -6.65 -29.50 -3.93
C PHE A 830 -6.99 -30.07 -2.54
N LEU A 831 -8.14 -29.73 -1.95
CA LEU A 831 -8.60 -30.27 -0.66
C LEU A 831 -8.61 -31.79 -0.66
N LEU A 832 -9.23 -32.41 -1.68
CA LEU A 832 -9.30 -33.87 -1.81
C LEU A 832 -7.92 -34.53 -1.97
N SER A 833 -6.96 -33.81 -2.55
CA SER A 833 -5.58 -34.30 -2.72
C SER A 833 -4.78 -34.34 -1.43
N LEU A 834 -5.20 -33.61 -0.37
CA LEU A 834 -4.46 -33.51 0.89
C LEU A 834 -4.27 -34.87 1.55
N LYS A 835 -5.29 -35.75 1.52
CA LYS A 835 -5.23 -37.09 2.10
C LYS A 835 -4.05 -37.92 1.60
N ASN A 836 -3.68 -37.75 0.32
CA ASN A 836 -2.66 -38.53 -0.36
C ASN A 836 -1.29 -37.82 -0.50
N ARG A 837 -1.29 -36.49 -0.53
CA ARG A 837 -0.09 -35.69 -0.87
C ARG A 837 0.52 -34.97 0.35
N ALA A 838 -0.29 -34.63 1.38
CA ALA A 838 0.21 -33.95 2.56
C ALA A 838 1.09 -34.88 3.43
N LYS A 839 2.28 -34.38 3.79
CA LYS A 839 3.22 -35.06 4.71
C LYS A 839 3.42 -34.18 5.92
N LEU A 840 3.30 -34.76 7.11
CA LEU A 840 3.51 -34.03 8.36
C LEU A 840 5.00 -33.96 8.70
N SER A 841 5.47 -32.74 8.97
CA SER A 841 6.81 -32.47 9.49
C SER A 841 6.71 -32.15 10.97
N PHE A 842 6.96 -33.16 11.80
CA PHE A 842 6.95 -33.01 13.25
C PHE A 842 8.10 -33.82 13.87
N SER A 843 8.77 -33.25 14.86
CA SER A 843 9.99 -33.83 15.44
C SER A 843 9.75 -34.93 16.51
N THR A 844 8.48 -35.23 16.85
CA THR A 844 8.11 -36.21 17.85
C THR A 844 6.98 -37.12 17.35
N ASN A 845 7.08 -38.39 17.43
CA ASN A 845 6.16 -39.51 17.10
C ASN A 845 4.95 -39.12 16.23
N THR A 846 5.16 -39.12 14.93
CA THR A 846 4.26 -38.60 13.87
C THR A 846 3.01 -39.44 13.62
N ASN A 847 2.73 -40.45 14.40
CA ASN A 847 1.59 -41.36 14.18
C ASN A 847 0.27 -40.84 14.73
N ASP A 848 0.28 -39.67 15.38
CA ASP A 848 -0.87 -39.21 16.16
C ASP A 848 -1.76 -38.21 15.44
N TYR A 849 -1.36 -37.67 14.27
CA TYR A 849 -2.11 -36.64 13.53
C TYR A 849 -2.37 -37.03 12.08
N VAL A 850 -3.55 -36.67 11.57
CA VAL A 850 -3.93 -36.81 10.15
C VAL A 850 -4.57 -35.53 9.66
N ILE A 851 -4.25 -35.14 8.41
CA ILE A 851 -4.82 -33.98 7.75
C ILE A 851 -5.62 -34.45 6.54
N TRP A 852 -6.88 -34.00 6.47
CA TRP A 852 -7.74 -34.25 5.32
C TRP A 852 -8.45 -32.97 4.85
N GLY A 853 -8.84 -32.94 3.59
CA GLY A 853 -9.77 -31.97 3.04
C GLY A 853 -11.08 -32.67 2.70
N LEU A 854 -12.19 -31.98 2.94
CA LEU A 854 -13.51 -32.45 2.57
C LEU A 854 -13.96 -31.85 1.23
N PRO A 855 -14.88 -32.50 0.49
CA PRO A 855 -15.53 -31.87 -0.65
C PRO A 855 -16.20 -30.56 -0.24
N PHE A 856 -16.50 -29.68 -1.19
CA PHE A 856 -17.22 -28.46 -0.89
C PHE A 856 -18.59 -28.77 -0.25
N TYR A 857 -18.89 -28.05 0.85
CA TYR A 857 -20.23 -28.03 1.37
C TYR A 857 -21.09 -27.06 0.59
N THR A 858 -22.17 -27.53 -0.01
CA THR A 858 -23.21 -26.73 -0.67
C THR A 858 -24.55 -27.24 -0.27
N GLU A 859 -25.41 -26.41 0.34
CA GLU A 859 -26.69 -26.87 0.91
C GLU A 859 -27.58 -27.59 -0.12
N SER A 860 -27.63 -27.10 -1.37
CA SER A 860 -28.42 -27.72 -2.44
C SER A 860 -27.85 -29.05 -2.97
N GLN A 861 -26.55 -29.34 -2.75
CA GLN A 861 -25.84 -30.52 -3.26
C GLN A 861 -24.91 -31.15 -2.20
N LYS A 862 -25.36 -31.25 -0.97
CA LYS A 862 -24.55 -31.72 0.17
C LYS A 862 -24.25 -33.23 0.20
N GLY A 863 -24.79 -34.03 -0.72
CA GLY A 863 -24.64 -35.48 -0.68
C GLY A 863 -23.20 -35.99 -0.67
N LEU A 864 -22.31 -35.42 -1.48
CA LEU A 864 -20.89 -35.81 -1.49
C LEU A 864 -20.20 -35.49 -0.16
N PHE A 865 -20.51 -34.35 0.41
CA PHE A 865 -19.96 -33.93 1.70
C PHE A 865 -20.45 -34.83 2.82
N ILE A 866 -21.75 -35.16 2.81
CA ILE A 866 -22.39 -36.07 3.80
C ILE A 866 -21.73 -37.45 3.72
N ASN A 867 -21.62 -38.05 2.54
CA ASN A 867 -20.98 -39.35 2.38
C ASN A 867 -19.51 -39.33 2.89
N ALA A 868 -18.77 -38.27 2.59
CA ALA A 868 -17.38 -38.14 3.04
C ALA A 868 -17.27 -38.04 4.57
N ILE A 869 -18.24 -37.42 5.24
CA ILE A 869 -18.30 -37.36 6.71
C ILE A 869 -18.82 -38.68 7.29
N GLU A 870 -19.84 -39.32 6.68
CA GLU A 870 -20.37 -40.61 7.13
C GLU A 870 -19.34 -41.73 7.08
N ASP A 871 -18.39 -41.70 6.09
CA ASP A 871 -17.26 -42.62 6.06
C ASP A 871 -16.29 -42.46 7.26
N ILE A 872 -16.40 -41.34 7.96
CA ILE A 872 -15.56 -41.01 9.12
C ILE A 872 -16.32 -41.31 10.44
N ILE A 873 -17.63 -41.08 10.49
CA ILE A 873 -18.52 -41.38 11.63
C ILE A 873 -18.69 -42.87 11.74
#